data_b9b3e08c985836583de4d52cf82eb4af
#
_entry.id   b9b3e08c985836583de4d52cf82eb4af
#
_cell.length_a   1.000
_cell.length_b   1.000
_cell.length_c   1.000
_cell.angle_alpha   90.00
_cell.angle_beta   90.00
_cell.angle_gamma   90.00
#
_symmetry.space_group_name_H-M   'P 1'
#
loop_
_entity.id
_entity.type
_entity.pdbx_description
1 polymer ?
#
loop_
_entity_poly.entity_id
_entity_poly.type
_entity_poly.pdbx_seq_one_letter_code
_entity_poly.pdbx_strand_id
1 'polypeptide(L)'
;MKDRMLFPTCPDGEFFGRAREIDYICRRASEKPSPAIFLFGRRWTGKTETLRRVYRELFWNQAKVVPLYYQFKGYGSPEEFSEDYLKEVLKQYLAFRLRDARYVRQEISLDKLDRLLVDNDLYPLADLVAIHREARKASDTTAALRNALSSPAAVSSRSGIPVYLILDDLDKAAGPAGGKDLQLTRELMGSLTLAQTSFVASASVRVPFGGGAFNGSAEAMEMTGLDEELSASMMLDLCRLYHVDAETEILKLAANRLEGNPMYMKSLVWAASKTGQGLTTLKEFADVYTAELFDGNIGLALRSALGLSGINSLRVLHSCSVAQRPISDEELSERFRQGAGELNGIIDGLSRAGLIEVNLGSIKWAGDAAVKDFIYYVYETRVKGRSAEEVRTYLAREVLKEGFNFRSSKISVKLKDEAAEVIKAFNNQKILKILLRNQSFAARFKKGSVKGPGDEGEVHLPQTVGCFDSERLEAGEAGGPILVAHGFQNGRYDSGNEVVWMVSVKDAASPVNTGDVENFLRRSLILKENFRAARLSRWMVGREGFTAEAGKRADTEGVFSSDAVQLRIIRENLEEGSRASRKTPDRIVPVREFEVVLPSASKAELVAARAVEEIGTEMGFDDAAIGQIKAALVEACINAFEHSRLKTAKVFLRFVASADRLTIYVPNGGVDFDSPAEPLSEAPSDGLPRKRGWGFELMKGLMDEVRVERLRGGAKIVLVKYLVEKGDGRNGQEV
;
A
#
# COMPACT_ATOMS: atom_id res chain seq x y z
N MET A 1 -4.40 -37.61 11.53
CA MET A 1 -4.37 -36.15 11.28
C MET A 1 -4.06 -35.32 12.52
N LYS A 2 -4.56 -35.62 13.72
CA LYS A 2 -4.27 -34.82 14.95
C LYS A 2 -2.78 -34.73 15.32
N ASP A 3 -1.96 -35.70 14.97
CA ASP A 3 -0.53 -35.70 15.31
C ASP A 3 0.35 -34.74 14.47
N ARG A 4 -0.15 -34.22 13.36
CA ARG A 4 0.57 -33.26 12.51
C ARG A 4 0.23 -31.78 12.77
N MET A 5 -0.70 -31.48 13.65
CA MET A 5 -1.05 -30.10 13.98
C MET A 5 0.07 -29.47 14.81
N LEU A 6 0.64 -28.37 14.34
CA LEU A 6 1.69 -27.60 15.03
C LEU A 6 1.10 -26.46 15.85
N PHE A 7 0.23 -25.67 15.25
CA PHE A 7 -0.50 -24.58 15.88
C PHE A 7 -1.99 -24.69 15.60
N PRO A 8 -2.87 -24.08 16.42
CA PRO A 8 -4.25 -23.88 16.04
C PRO A 8 -4.31 -23.01 14.77
N THR A 9 -4.80 -23.56 13.69
CA THR A 9 -5.02 -22.91 12.41
C THR A 9 -6.47 -23.05 12.01
N CYS A 10 -7.00 -22.16 11.18
CA CYS A 10 -8.31 -22.38 10.60
C CYS A 10 -8.31 -23.65 9.73
N PRO A 11 -9.42 -24.38 9.64
CA PRO A 11 -9.53 -25.54 8.76
C PRO A 11 -9.15 -25.21 7.31
N ASP A 12 -8.59 -26.18 6.58
CA ASP A 12 -8.15 -25.94 5.21
C ASP A 12 -9.32 -25.51 4.30
N GLY A 13 -10.54 -25.97 4.56
CA GLY A 13 -11.75 -25.53 3.84
C GLY A 13 -12.24 -24.12 4.18
N GLU A 14 -11.65 -23.47 5.17
CA GLU A 14 -11.96 -22.09 5.59
C GLU A 14 -10.80 -21.11 5.34
N PHE A 15 -9.72 -21.57 4.72
CA PHE A 15 -8.55 -20.76 4.35
C PHE A 15 -8.55 -20.50 2.86
N PHE A 16 -8.68 -19.26 2.49
CA PHE A 16 -8.82 -18.84 1.10
C PHE A 16 -7.72 -17.86 0.70
N GLY A 17 -7.28 -17.98 -0.56
CA GLY A 17 -6.23 -17.15 -1.10
C GLY A 17 -4.87 -17.40 -0.45
N ARG A 18 -3.97 -16.49 -0.56
CA ARG A 18 -2.64 -16.48 0.11
C ARG A 18 -1.68 -17.62 -0.28
N ALA A 19 -2.05 -18.47 -1.24
CA ALA A 19 -1.15 -19.54 -1.71
C ALA A 19 0.13 -18.95 -2.34
N ARG A 20 0.02 -17.81 -3.01
CA ARG A 20 1.15 -17.11 -3.63
C ARG A 20 2.10 -16.54 -2.58
N GLU A 21 1.57 -15.94 -1.53
CA GLU A 21 2.35 -15.38 -0.41
C GLU A 21 3.08 -16.49 0.34
N ILE A 22 2.38 -17.61 0.64
CA ILE A 22 2.97 -18.77 1.31
C ILE A 22 4.11 -19.34 0.46
N ASP A 23 3.87 -19.63 -0.82
CA ASP A 23 4.87 -20.18 -1.74
C ASP A 23 6.07 -19.23 -1.91
N TYR A 24 5.81 -17.92 -2.01
CA TYR A 24 6.85 -16.91 -2.09
C TYR A 24 7.76 -16.94 -0.86
N ILE A 25 7.19 -16.87 0.35
CA ILE A 25 7.95 -16.86 1.61
C ILE A 25 8.72 -18.18 1.77
N CYS A 26 8.10 -19.33 1.46
CA CYS A 26 8.75 -20.63 1.56
C CYS A 26 9.94 -20.79 0.59
N ARG A 27 9.83 -20.26 -0.63
CA ARG A 27 10.94 -20.23 -1.59
C ARG A 27 12.09 -19.37 -1.09
N ARG A 28 11.77 -18.13 -0.65
CA ARG A 28 12.76 -17.19 -0.15
C ARG A 28 13.48 -17.71 1.10
N ALA A 29 12.79 -18.44 1.97
CA ALA A 29 13.39 -19.06 3.15
C ALA A 29 14.54 -20.04 2.81
N SER A 30 14.52 -20.61 1.62
CA SER A 30 15.52 -21.59 1.14
C SER A 30 16.65 -20.96 0.32
N GLU A 31 16.59 -19.68 -0.01
CA GLU A 31 17.61 -18.94 -0.77
C GLU A 31 18.80 -18.52 0.10
N LYS A 32 19.95 -18.27 -0.52
CA LYS A 32 21.16 -17.76 0.15
C LYS A 32 21.79 -16.65 -0.70
N PRO A 33 21.85 -15.41 -0.22
CA PRO A 33 21.24 -14.92 1.02
C PRO A 33 19.70 -14.83 0.91
N SER A 34 19.01 -15.14 1.98
CA SER A 34 17.56 -14.94 2.06
C SER A 34 17.29 -13.50 2.54
N PRO A 35 16.46 -12.72 1.85
CA PRO A 35 16.12 -11.37 2.30
C PRO A 35 15.28 -11.40 3.57
N ALA A 36 15.32 -10.33 4.35
CA ALA A 36 14.35 -10.08 5.38
C ALA A 36 13.02 -9.68 4.73
N ILE A 37 11.90 -10.31 5.13
CA ILE A 37 10.58 -10.01 4.60
C ILE A 37 9.74 -9.36 5.70
N PHE A 38 9.17 -8.19 5.42
CA PHE A 38 8.21 -7.53 6.30
C PHE A 38 6.81 -7.63 5.72
N LEU A 39 5.93 -8.36 6.41
CA LEU A 39 4.54 -8.60 6.03
C LEU A 39 3.64 -7.59 6.73
N PHE A 40 3.22 -6.56 6.02
CA PHE A 40 2.35 -5.51 6.54
C PHE A 40 0.90 -5.72 6.14
N GLY A 41 -0.01 -5.19 6.90
CA GLY A 41 -1.43 -5.19 6.54
C GLY A 41 -2.33 -4.94 7.73
N ARG A 42 -3.54 -4.50 7.47
CA ARG A 42 -4.55 -4.27 8.51
C ARG A 42 -4.77 -5.52 9.36
N ARG A 43 -5.37 -5.35 10.53
CA ARG A 43 -5.73 -6.47 11.40
C ARG A 43 -6.69 -7.42 10.68
N TRP A 44 -6.56 -8.71 10.99
CA TRP A 44 -7.42 -9.81 10.49
C TRP A 44 -7.40 -10.06 8.97
N THR A 45 -6.43 -9.51 8.25
CA THR A 45 -6.21 -9.83 6.83
C THR A 45 -5.60 -11.21 6.59
N GLY A 46 -5.34 -11.97 7.66
CA GLY A 46 -4.82 -13.34 7.57
C GLY A 46 -3.30 -13.49 7.75
N LYS A 47 -2.56 -12.46 8.18
CA LYS A 47 -1.10 -12.51 8.37
C LYS A 47 -0.64 -13.68 9.24
N THR A 48 -1.16 -13.76 10.46
CA THR A 48 -0.84 -14.84 11.41
C THR A 48 -1.12 -16.22 10.82
N GLU A 49 -2.26 -16.39 10.17
CA GLU A 49 -2.65 -17.68 9.56
C GLU A 49 -1.70 -18.06 8.42
N THR A 50 -1.33 -17.09 7.58
CA THR A 50 -0.33 -17.27 6.52
C THR A 50 1.01 -17.70 7.10
N LEU A 51 1.51 -17.02 8.14
CA LEU A 51 2.79 -17.34 8.77
C LEU A 51 2.79 -18.72 9.45
N ARG A 52 1.69 -19.12 10.08
CA ARG A 52 1.54 -20.46 10.66
C ARG A 52 1.56 -21.56 9.58
N ARG A 53 0.98 -21.27 8.40
CA ARG A 53 1.04 -22.19 7.27
C ARG A 53 2.43 -22.27 6.65
N VAL A 54 3.15 -21.12 6.54
CA VAL A 54 4.56 -21.12 6.16
C VAL A 54 5.39 -21.98 7.13
N TYR A 55 5.19 -21.80 8.43
CA TYR A 55 5.87 -22.64 9.42
C TYR A 55 5.57 -24.13 9.22
N ARG A 56 4.27 -24.49 9.00
CA ARG A 56 3.86 -25.87 8.76
C ARG A 56 4.54 -26.46 7.52
N GLU A 57 4.59 -25.72 6.41
CA GLU A 57 5.26 -26.15 5.19
C GLU A 57 6.77 -26.34 5.41
N LEU A 58 7.42 -25.39 6.05
CA LEU A 58 8.86 -25.50 6.33
C LEU A 58 9.18 -26.59 7.37
N PHE A 59 8.30 -26.86 8.31
CA PHE A 59 8.49 -27.88 9.32
C PHE A 59 8.39 -29.30 8.74
N TRP A 60 7.39 -29.59 7.90
CA TRP A 60 7.13 -30.94 7.44
C TRP A 60 7.79 -31.30 6.10
N ASN A 61 7.85 -30.35 5.18
CA ASN A 61 8.11 -30.66 3.77
C ASN A 61 9.56 -30.44 3.34
N GLN A 62 10.45 -30.03 4.23
CA GLN A 62 11.86 -29.87 3.94
C GLN A 62 12.74 -30.03 5.19
N ALA A 63 14.09 -30.11 4.98
CA ALA A 63 15.09 -30.19 6.04
C ALA A 63 16.26 -29.20 5.84
N LYS A 64 16.14 -28.27 4.88
CA LYS A 64 17.22 -27.33 4.50
C LYS A 64 17.33 -26.16 5.45
N VAL A 65 16.22 -25.77 6.11
CA VAL A 65 16.16 -24.68 7.08
C VAL A 65 15.36 -25.12 8.30
N VAL A 66 15.73 -24.63 9.47
CA VAL A 66 14.97 -24.81 10.73
C VAL A 66 13.99 -23.66 10.86
N PRO A 67 12.67 -23.90 10.74
CA PRO A 67 11.69 -22.87 10.98
C PRO A 67 11.50 -22.63 12.48
N LEU A 68 11.52 -21.38 12.91
CA LEU A 68 11.23 -20.96 14.27
C LEU A 68 10.15 -19.87 14.24
N TYR A 69 8.99 -20.14 14.86
CA TYR A 69 7.88 -19.20 14.92
C TYR A 69 7.80 -18.57 16.29
N TYR A 70 7.74 -17.26 16.33
CA TYR A 70 7.55 -16.51 17.55
C TYR A 70 6.49 -15.43 17.38
N GLN A 71 5.47 -15.46 18.25
CA GLN A 71 4.42 -14.45 18.29
C GLN A 71 4.65 -13.52 19.47
N PHE A 72 4.84 -12.24 19.19
CA PHE A 72 5.01 -11.24 20.24
C PHE A 72 3.73 -11.06 21.05
N LYS A 73 3.91 -10.97 22.35
CA LYS A 73 2.89 -10.67 23.34
C LYS A 73 3.25 -9.35 24.01
N GLY A 74 2.35 -8.75 24.75
CA GLY A 74 2.73 -7.68 25.67
C GLY A 74 3.48 -8.30 26.85
N TYR A 75 4.75 -7.94 27.04
CA TYR A 75 5.56 -8.40 28.16
C TYR A 75 5.65 -7.34 29.23
N GLY A 76 5.66 -7.77 30.50
CA GLY A 76 5.84 -6.88 31.66
C GLY A 76 7.29 -6.44 31.84
N SER A 77 8.25 -7.25 31.36
CA SER A 77 9.67 -6.95 31.47
C SER A 77 10.53 -7.62 30.37
N PRO A 78 11.74 -7.12 30.09
CA PRO A 78 12.70 -7.77 29.20
C PRO A 78 13.11 -9.17 29.65
N GLU A 79 13.10 -9.43 30.94
CA GLU A 79 13.42 -10.74 31.54
C GLU A 79 12.37 -11.78 31.14
N GLU A 80 11.09 -11.43 31.27
CA GLU A 80 9.98 -12.29 30.87
C GLU A 80 10.06 -12.62 29.37
N PHE A 81 10.30 -11.62 28.54
CA PHE A 81 10.51 -11.80 27.11
C PHE A 81 11.71 -12.73 26.82
N SER A 82 12.84 -12.50 27.45
CA SER A 82 14.08 -13.24 27.17
C SER A 82 13.93 -14.72 27.48
N GLU A 83 13.26 -15.07 28.58
CA GLU A 83 12.99 -16.45 28.95
C GLU A 83 11.99 -17.13 28.00
N ASP A 84 10.88 -16.45 27.67
CA ASP A 84 9.87 -16.97 26.75
C ASP A 84 10.44 -17.19 25.34
N TYR A 85 11.22 -16.21 24.84
CA TYR A 85 11.85 -16.30 23.52
C TYR A 85 12.86 -17.43 23.44
N LEU A 86 13.79 -17.52 24.40
CA LEU A 86 14.77 -18.61 24.45
C LEU A 86 14.09 -19.99 24.49
N LYS A 87 13.09 -20.11 25.36
CA LYS A 87 12.30 -21.34 25.51
C LYS A 87 11.64 -21.75 24.18
N GLU A 88 10.99 -20.81 23.48
CA GLU A 88 10.32 -21.10 22.22
C GLU A 88 11.31 -21.49 21.11
N VAL A 89 12.45 -20.81 21.00
CA VAL A 89 13.51 -21.15 20.04
C VAL A 89 14.01 -22.58 20.23
N LEU A 90 14.41 -22.91 21.45
CA LEU A 90 14.99 -24.24 21.74
C LEU A 90 13.95 -25.38 21.65
N LYS A 91 12.73 -25.14 22.11
CA LYS A 91 11.61 -26.06 22.04
C LYS A 91 11.26 -26.43 20.59
N GLN A 92 11.19 -25.43 19.73
CA GLN A 92 10.83 -25.65 18.33
C GLN A 92 11.97 -26.29 17.52
N TYR A 93 13.23 -25.98 17.86
CA TYR A 93 14.35 -26.70 17.29
C TYR A 93 14.33 -28.19 17.67
N LEU A 94 14.10 -28.51 18.96
CA LEU A 94 13.96 -29.88 19.41
C LEU A 94 12.81 -30.60 18.66
N ALA A 95 11.65 -29.94 18.55
CA ALA A 95 10.51 -30.44 17.80
C ALA A 95 10.85 -30.74 16.33
N PHE A 96 11.56 -29.82 15.66
CA PHE A 96 12.00 -29.98 14.27
C PHE A 96 13.01 -31.12 14.10
N ARG A 97 13.97 -31.22 15.01
CA ARG A 97 14.99 -32.27 15.02
C ARG A 97 14.39 -33.69 15.17
N LEU A 98 13.40 -33.80 16.08
CA LEU A 98 12.70 -35.07 16.35
C LEU A 98 11.51 -35.31 15.44
N ARG A 99 11.11 -34.32 14.62
CA ARG A 99 9.88 -34.34 13.81
C ARG A 99 8.64 -34.61 14.64
N ASP A 100 8.59 -34.08 15.86
CA ASP A 100 7.50 -34.30 16.79
C ASP A 100 6.78 -32.99 17.14
N ALA A 101 5.58 -32.84 16.60
CA ALA A 101 4.72 -31.66 16.80
C ALA A 101 4.28 -31.47 18.28
N ARG A 102 4.36 -32.49 19.11
CA ARG A 102 3.96 -32.40 20.53
C ARG A 102 4.79 -31.36 21.27
N TYR A 103 6.09 -31.27 20.98
CA TYR A 103 6.96 -30.29 21.61
C TYR A 103 6.61 -28.84 21.21
N VAL A 104 6.05 -28.60 20.05
CA VAL A 104 5.57 -27.23 19.69
C VAL A 104 4.34 -26.85 20.50
N ARG A 105 3.43 -27.80 20.73
CA ARG A 105 2.10 -27.56 21.35
C ARG A 105 2.11 -27.50 22.87
N GLN A 106 3.07 -28.19 23.49
CA GLN A 106 3.11 -28.31 24.95
C GLN A 106 3.78 -27.09 25.59
N GLU A 107 3.21 -26.64 26.69
CA GLU A 107 3.93 -25.76 27.63
C GLU A 107 5.02 -26.58 28.32
N ILE A 108 6.26 -26.17 28.12
CA ILE A 108 7.44 -26.83 28.69
C ILE A 108 8.20 -25.78 29.51
N SER A 109 8.47 -26.08 30.77
CA SER A 109 9.34 -25.23 31.61
C SER A 109 10.79 -25.29 31.10
N LEU A 110 11.58 -24.24 31.38
CA LEU A 110 12.96 -24.16 30.96
C LEU A 110 13.80 -25.32 31.55
N ASP A 111 13.48 -25.76 32.81
CA ASP A 111 14.14 -26.91 33.44
C ASP A 111 13.84 -28.26 32.79
N LYS A 112 12.60 -28.44 32.36
CA LYS A 112 12.21 -29.64 31.61
C LYS A 112 12.83 -29.64 30.22
N LEU A 113 12.88 -28.49 29.57
CA LEU A 113 13.49 -28.32 28.25
C LEU A 113 15.00 -28.63 28.32
N ASP A 114 15.70 -28.15 29.32
CA ASP A 114 17.09 -28.43 29.57
C ASP A 114 17.39 -29.95 29.63
N ARG A 115 16.61 -30.68 30.43
CA ARG A 115 16.72 -32.15 30.51
C ARG A 115 16.44 -32.81 29.14
N LEU A 116 15.42 -32.37 28.43
CA LEU A 116 15.11 -32.90 27.11
C LEU A 116 16.22 -32.65 26.09
N LEU A 117 16.91 -31.50 26.17
CA LEU A 117 18.07 -31.23 25.33
C LEU A 117 19.24 -32.16 25.64
N VAL A 118 19.51 -32.38 26.94
CA VAL A 118 20.54 -33.34 27.40
C VAL A 118 20.20 -34.76 26.98
N ASP A 119 18.96 -35.19 27.20
CA ASP A 119 18.49 -36.56 26.85
C ASP A 119 18.53 -36.86 25.34
N ASN A 120 18.61 -35.83 24.51
CA ASN A 120 18.71 -35.95 23.05
C ASN A 120 20.09 -35.55 22.49
N ASP A 121 21.14 -35.56 23.34
CA ASP A 121 22.53 -35.26 22.97
C ASP A 121 22.71 -33.83 22.40
N LEU A 122 21.86 -32.88 22.79
CA LEU A 122 21.94 -31.48 22.38
C LEU A 122 22.61 -30.59 23.45
N TYR A 123 23.69 -31.10 24.05
CA TYR A 123 24.45 -30.42 25.11
C TYR A 123 24.81 -28.97 24.80
N PRO A 124 25.28 -28.64 23.55
CA PRO A 124 25.62 -27.25 23.24
C PRO A 124 24.44 -26.29 23.30
N LEU A 125 23.19 -26.78 23.20
CA LEU A 125 22.00 -25.95 23.34
C LEU A 125 21.52 -25.90 24.80
N ALA A 126 21.76 -26.94 25.59
CA ALA A 126 21.57 -26.91 27.05
C ALA A 126 22.47 -25.84 27.72
N ASP A 127 23.70 -25.60 27.20
CA ASP A 127 24.56 -24.52 27.65
C ASP A 127 23.89 -23.14 27.56
N LEU A 128 23.05 -22.89 26.55
CA LEU A 128 22.31 -21.61 26.45
C LEU A 128 21.31 -21.43 27.59
N VAL A 129 20.71 -22.53 28.06
CA VAL A 129 19.84 -22.52 29.24
C VAL A 129 20.64 -22.24 30.50
N ALA A 130 21.79 -22.85 30.65
CA ALA A 130 22.70 -22.62 31.80
C ALA A 130 23.17 -21.16 31.85
N ILE A 131 23.63 -20.61 30.71
CA ILE A 131 24.05 -19.20 30.60
C ILE A 131 22.91 -18.26 30.97
N HIS A 132 21.70 -18.53 30.46
CA HIS A 132 20.51 -17.73 30.76
C HIS A 132 20.18 -17.74 32.26
N ARG A 133 20.23 -18.91 32.90
CA ARG A 133 20.02 -19.04 34.35
C ARG A 133 21.04 -18.27 35.18
N GLU A 134 22.30 -18.34 34.79
CA GLU A 134 23.36 -17.61 35.51
C GLU A 134 23.17 -16.09 35.37
N ALA A 135 22.85 -15.61 34.16
CA ALA A 135 22.51 -14.20 33.95
C ALA A 135 21.32 -13.75 34.82
N ARG A 136 20.27 -14.60 34.91
CA ARG A 136 19.09 -14.35 35.75
C ARG A 136 19.41 -14.32 37.23
N LYS A 137 20.27 -15.25 37.75
CA LYS A 137 20.70 -15.25 39.13
C LYS A 137 21.53 -14.01 39.48
N ALA A 138 22.35 -13.56 38.55
CA ALA A 138 23.15 -12.34 38.67
C ALA A 138 22.32 -11.05 38.51
N SER A 139 21.03 -11.14 38.20
CA SER A 139 20.14 -10.02 37.82
C SER A 139 20.68 -9.20 36.64
N ASP A 140 21.44 -9.84 35.74
CA ASP A 140 21.96 -9.23 34.52
C ASP A 140 20.97 -9.41 33.37
N THR A 141 19.99 -8.53 33.34
CA THR A 141 18.95 -8.48 32.32
C THR A 141 19.54 -8.36 30.92
N THR A 142 20.61 -7.62 30.73
CA THR A 142 21.25 -7.39 29.45
C THR A 142 21.91 -8.67 28.93
N ALA A 143 22.63 -9.39 29.78
CA ALA A 143 23.20 -10.68 29.39
C ALA A 143 22.12 -11.73 29.08
N ALA A 144 21.07 -11.81 29.92
CA ALA A 144 19.94 -12.70 29.68
C ALA A 144 19.27 -12.41 28.33
N LEU A 145 19.00 -11.14 28.00
CA LEU A 145 18.41 -10.71 26.74
C LEU A 145 19.33 -11.03 25.55
N ARG A 146 20.62 -10.70 25.63
CA ARG A 146 21.57 -11.02 24.54
C ARG A 146 21.68 -12.53 24.31
N ASN A 147 21.74 -13.34 25.34
CA ASN A 147 21.76 -14.79 25.22
C ASN A 147 20.49 -15.30 24.50
N ALA A 148 19.32 -14.80 24.88
CA ALA A 148 18.07 -15.15 24.25
C ALA A 148 18.05 -14.75 22.76
N LEU A 149 18.39 -13.50 22.45
CA LEU A 149 18.38 -12.98 21.08
C LEU A 149 19.41 -13.65 20.17
N SER A 150 20.54 -14.13 20.72
CA SER A 150 21.56 -14.87 19.95
C SER A 150 21.21 -16.35 19.75
N SER A 151 20.17 -16.88 20.41
CA SER A 151 19.84 -18.31 20.38
C SER A 151 19.52 -18.85 18.97
N PRO A 152 18.85 -18.14 18.05
CA PRO A 152 18.65 -18.64 16.69
C PRO A 152 19.96 -18.82 15.92
N ALA A 153 20.90 -17.88 16.06
CA ALA A 153 22.22 -17.99 15.46
C ALA A 153 23.04 -19.15 16.07
N ALA A 154 22.94 -19.33 17.39
CA ALA A 154 23.57 -20.46 18.07
C ALA A 154 22.97 -21.80 17.60
N VAL A 155 21.66 -21.91 17.42
CA VAL A 155 21.00 -23.08 16.83
C VAL A 155 21.53 -23.34 15.42
N SER A 156 21.58 -22.31 14.56
CA SER A 156 22.11 -22.44 13.20
C SER A 156 23.54 -22.92 13.17
N SER A 157 24.43 -22.29 13.96
CA SER A 157 25.86 -22.62 14.01
C SER A 157 26.11 -24.04 14.54
N ARG A 158 25.37 -24.44 15.59
CA ARG A 158 25.57 -25.75 16.25
C ARG A 158 24.91 -26.91 15.52
N SER A 159 23.82 -26.67 14.80
CA SER A 159 23.14 -27.69 13.99
C SER A 159 23.71 -27.84 12.59
N GLY A 160 24.43 -26.85 12.08
CA GLY A 160 24.86 -26.77 10.68
C GLY A 160 23.70 -26.51 9.71
N ILE A 161 22.49 -26.25 10.20
CA ILE A 161 21.30 -26.00 9.39
C ILE A 161 20.88 -24.52 9.60
N PRO A 162 20.72 -23.73 8.55
CA PRO A 162 20.26 -22.35 8.67
C PRO A 162 18.90 -22.27 9.38
N VAL A 163 18.74 -21.24 10.17
CA VAL A 163 17.46 -20.91 10.83
C VAL A 163 16.70 -19.91 9.97
N TYR A 164 15.39 -20.10 9.85
CA TYR A 164 14.46 -19.13 9.32
C TYR A 164 13.46 -18.72 10.41
N LEU A 165 13.53 -17.44 10.81
CA LEU A 165 12.66 -16.93 11.86
C LEU A 165 11.35 -16.41 11.25
N ILE A 166 10.25 -16.73 11.91
CA ILE A 166 8.91 -16.26 11.59
C ILE A 166 8.41 -15.48 12.80
N LEU A 167 8.43 -14.15 12.69
CA LEU A 167 8.13 -13.20 13.77
C LEU A 167 6.73 -12.62 13.57
N ASP A 168 5.78 -13.01 14.39
CA ASP A 168 4.39 -12.57 14.25
C ASP A 168 4.05 -11.46 15.26
N ASP A 169 3.25 -10.48 14.81
CA ASP A 169 2.82 -9.31 15.61
C ASP A 169 4.01 -8.48 16.15
N LEU A 170 5.01 -8.20 15.33
CA LEU A 170 6.22 -7.46 15.72
C LEU A 170 5.93 -6.06 16.30
N ASP A 171 4.83 -5.44 15.90
CA ASP A 171 4.34 -4.18 16.45
C ASP A 171 4.02 -4.26 17.96
N LYS A 172 3.70 -5.45 18.48
CA LYS A 172 3.50 -5.67 19.92
C LYS A 172 4.81 -5.68 20.73
N ALA A 173 5.95 -5.90 20.07
CA ALA A 173 7.25 -5.78 20.71
C ALA A 173 7.58 -4.34 21.12
N ALA A 174 6.91 -3.36 20.50
CA ALA A 174 7.12 -1.93 20.75
C ALA A 174 6.31 -1.37 21.95
N GLY A 175 5.58 -2.19 22.70
CA GLY A 175 4.80 -1.86 23.93
C GLY A 175 3.87 -0.64 23.86
N PRO A 176 2.93 -0.51 24.82
CA PRO A 176 1.91 0.54 24.76
C PRO A 176 2.42 1.95 25.08
N ALA A 177 3.61 2.10 25.67
CA ALA A 177 4.07 3.37 26.23
C ALA A 177 5.20 4.11 25.48
N GLY A 178 5.63 3.64 24.32
CA GLY A 178 6.45 4.42 23.38
C GLY A 178 7.88 4.81 23.79
N GLY A 179 8.36 4.46 24.96
CA GLY A 179 9.64 4.97 25.46
C GLY A 179 10.74 3.93 25.70
N LYS A 180 10.44 2.83 26.34
CA LYS A 180 11.47 1.80 26.67
C LYS A 180 11.46 0.60 25.71
N ASP A 181 10.38 0.38 24.99
CA ASP A 181 10.16 -0.84 24.22
C ASP A 181 10.67 -0.76 22.77
N LEU A 182 10.92 0.44 22.25
CA LEU A 182 11.71 0.64 21.03
C LEU A 182 13.13 0.05 21.16
N GLN A 183 13.63 -0.08 22.39
CA GLN A 183 14.92 -0.69 22.65
C GLN A 183 14.91 -2.19 22.35
N LEU A 184 13.86 -2.92 22.76
CA LEU A 184 13.74 -4.37 22.48
C LEU A 184 13.68 -4.65 20.97
N THR A 185 12.86 -3.91 20.24
CA THR A 185 12.79 -4.06 18.78
C THR A 185 14.13 -3.75 18.11
N ARG A 186 14.82 -2.70 18.56
CA ARG A 186 16.14 -2.33 18.03
C ARG A 186 17.20 -3.39 18.35
N GLU A 187 17.24 -3.93 19.57
CA GLU A 187 18.17 -4.98 19.95
C GLU A 187 17.90 -6.28 19.20
N LEU A 188 16.63 -6.66 19.03
CA LEU A 188 16.25 -7.80 18.21
C LEU A 188 16.72 -7.63 16.76
N MET A 189 16.39 -6.50 16.12
CA MET A 189 16.78 -6.24 14.73
C MET A 189 18.29 -6.17 14.58
N GLY A 190 18.98 -5.56 15.52
CA GLY A 190 20.46 -5.53 15.58
C GLY A 190 21.05 -6.93 15.67
N SER A 191 20.51 -7.78 16.54
CA SER A 191 20.95 -9.18 16.68
C SER A 191 20.73 -9.99 15.38
N LEU A 192 19.57 -9.85 14.74
CA LEU A 192 19.26 -10.55 13.49
C LEU A 192 20.18 -10.10 12.34
N THR A 193 20.47 -8.80 12.26
CA THR A 193 21.37 -8.24 11.25
C THR A 193 22.82 -8.71 11.46
N LEU A 194 23.33 -8.64 12.68
CA LEU A 194 24.67 -9.08 13.00
C LEU A 194 24.87 -10.58 12.74
N ALA A 195 23.86 -11.39 13.05
CA ALA A 195 23.89 -12.83 12.84
C ALA A 195 23.53 -13.25 11.40
N GLN A 196 23.17 -12.31 10.54
CA GLN A 196 22.65 -12.58 9.19
C GLN A 196 21.52 -13.62 9.18
N THR A 197 20.67 -13.58 10.21
CA THR A 197 19.55 -14.52 10.36
C THR A 197 18.42 -14.10 9.45
N SER A 198 18.01 -15.02 8.56
CA SER A 198 16.89 -14.81 7.64
C SER A 198 15.55 -14.87 8.39
N PHE A 199 14.62 -13.97 8.05
CA PHE A 199 13.33 -13.94 8.73
C PHE A 199 12.21 -13.35 7.87
N VAL A 200 10.97 -13.66 8.28
CA VAL A 200 9.77 -12.92 7.92
C VAL A 200 9.14 -12.35 9.19
N ALA A 201 8.75 -11.09 9.16
CA ALA A 201 8.11 -10.44 10.30
C ALA A 201 6.77 -9.84 9.90
N SER A 202 5.70 -10.08 10.68
CA SER A 202 4.41 -9.43 10.47
C SER A 202 4.20 -8.22 11.38
N ALA A 203 3.52 -7.20 10.86
CA ALA A 203 3.07 -6.04 11.64
C ALA A 203 1.73 -5.52 11.11
N SER A 204 0.95 -4.87 11.98
CA SER A 204 -0.35 -4.27 11.59
C SER A 204 -0.19 -2.93 10.90
N VAL A 205 0.89 -2.21 11.17
CA VAL A 205 1.27 -0.92 10.57
C VAL A 205 2.68 -1.00 10.02
N ARG A 206 2.99 -0.17 9.04
CA ARG A 206 4.38 -0.01 8.60
C ARG A 206 5.18 0.60 9.76
N VAL A 207 5.89 -0.24 10.49
CA VAL A 207 6.81 0.24 11.51
C VAL A 207 8.00 0.87 10.78
N PRO A 208 8.37 2.12 11.08
CA PRO A 208 9.60 2.71 10.55
C PRO A 208 10.78 2.00 11.21
N PHE A 209 11.17 0.86 10.67
CA PHE A 209 12.46 0.26 11.00
C PHE A 209 13.52 1.16 10.39
N GLY A 210 14.28 1.86 11.24
CA GLY A 210 15.29 2.80 10.80
C GLY A 210 16.10 2.22 9.64
N GLY A 211 16.04 2.88 8.47
CA GLY A 211 16.53 2.41 7.19
C GLY A 211 18.02 2.13 7.04
N GLY A 212 18.77 2.04 8.15
CA GLY A 212 20.19 1.68 8.16
C GLY A 212 20.50 0.27 8.69
N ALA A 213 19.50 -0.48 9.16
CA ALA A 213 19.75 -1.77 9.82
C ALA A 213 19.84 -2.95 8.83
N PHE A 214 19.35 -2.81 7.61
CA PHE A 214 19.34 -3.90 6.62
C PHE A 214 20.08 -3.45 5.37
N ASN A 215 21.26 -4.00 5.12
CA ASN A 215 22.06 -3.76 3.92
C ASN A 215 21.27 -4.09 2.62
N GLY A 216 20.35 -3.23 2.22
CA GLY A 216 19.67 -3.25 0.92
C GLY A 216 18.76 -4.46 0.58
N SER A 217 18.57 -5.43 1.50
CA SER A 217 17.89 -6.69 1.19
C SER A 217 16.57 -6.94 1.95
N ALA A 218 15.93 -5.89 2.47
CA ALA A 218 14.63 -6.02 3.11
C ALA A 218 13.50 -5.86 2.08
N GLU A 219 12.59 -6.80 2.03
CA GLU A 219 11.42 -6.80 1.16
C GLU A 219 10.16 -6.47 1.95
N ALA A 220 9.32 -5.57 1.44
CA ALA A 220 8.04 -5.26 2.03
C ALA A 220 6.91 -5.93 1.22
N MET A 221 6.09 -6.72 1.89
CA MET A 221 4.92 -7.38 1.32
C MET A 221 3.67 -6.85 2.02
N GLU A 222 2.76 -6.23 1.28
CA GLU A 222 1.51 -5.74 1.83
C GLU A 222 0.41 -6.79 1.68
N MET A 223 -0.21 -7.19 2.80
CA MET A 223 -1.40 -8.03 2.82
C MET A 223 -2.66 -7.18 2.96
N THR A 224 -3.27 -6.91 1.84
CA THR A 224 -4.59 -6.27 1.76
C THR A 224 -5.72 -7.28 2.01
N GLY A 225 -6.97 -6.85 2.03
CA GLY A 225 -8.12 -7.75 1.91
C GLY A 225 -8.03 -8.60 0.65
N LEU A 226 -8.84 -9.65 0.58
CA LEU A 226 -8.97 -10.47 -0.63
C LEU A 226 -9.65 -9.63 -1.72
N ASP A 227 -9.31 -9.87 -2.99
CA ASP A 227 -9.99 -9.22 -4.11
C ASP A 227 -11.48 -9.60 -4.19
N GLU A 228 -12.25 -8.88 -5.02
CA GLU A 228 -13.70 -9.06 -5.09
C GLU A 228 -14.10 -10.49 -5.49
N GLU A 229 -13.41 -11.08 -6.46
CA GLU A 229 -13.76 -12.41 -6.98
C GLU A 229 -13.45 -13.50 -5.97
N LEU A 230 -12.27 -13.44 -5.37
CA LEU A 230 -11.84 -14.39 -4.34
C LEU A 230 -12.66 -14.25 -3.07
N SER A 231 -13.02 -13.02 -2.69
CA SER A 231 -13.89 -12.74 -1.54
C SER A 231 -15.29 -13.30 -1.75
N ALA A 232 -15.88 -13.09 -2.93
CA ALA A 232 -17.20 -13.64 -3.27
C ALA A 232 -17.18 -15.18 -3.30
N SER A 233 -16.12 -15.78 -3.86
CA SER A 233 -15.92 -17.23 -3.86
C SER A 233 -15.79 -17.78 -2.43
N MET A 234 -14.95 -17.15 -1.60
CA MET A 234 -14.80 -17.52 -0.20
C MET A 234 -16.14 -17.49 0.55
N MET A 235 -16.91 -16.40 0.39
CA MET A 235 -18.20 -16.27 1.06
C MET A 235 -19.19 -17.33 0.58
N LEU A 236 -19.21 -17.63 -0.72
CA LEU A 236 -20.06 -18.67 -1.29
C LEU A 236 -19.73 -20.06 -0.72
N ASP A 237 -18.45 -20.40 -0.63
CA ASP A 237 -18.00 -21.68 -0.06
C ASP A 237 -18.29 -21.77 1.45
N LEU A 238 -18.14 -20.66 2.18
CA LEU A 238 -18.54 -20.58 3.58
C LEU A 238 -20.06 -20.71 3.75
N CYS A 239 -20.87 -20.08 2.89
CA CYS A 239 -22.33 -20.25 2.90
C CYS A 239 -22.72 -21.70 2.66
N ARG A 240 -22.08 -22.38 1.72
CA ARG A 240 -22.29 -23.83 1.51
C ARG A 240 -21.90 -24.65 2.73
N LEU A 241 -20.75 -24.37 3.33
CA LEU A 241 -20.23 -25.07 4.51
C LEU A 241 -21.14 -24.89 5.73
N TYR A 242 -21.70 -23.71 5.92
CA TYR A 242 -22.55 -23.36 7.06
C TYR A 242 -24.04 -23.41 6.77
N HIS A 243 -24.44 -23.91 5.58
CA HIS A 243 -25.84 -24.05 5.14
C HIS A 243 -26.64 -22.74 5.17
N VAL A 244 -26.05 -21.68 4.63
CA VAL A 244 -26.68 -20.36 4.50
C VAL A 244 -27.11 -20.15 3.05
N ASP A 245 -28.40 -19.85 2.85
CA ASP A 245 -28.90 -19.46 1.54
C ASP A 245 -28.35 -18.07 1.16
N ALA A 246 -27.78 -17.94 -0.03
CA ALA A 246 -27.13 -16.72 -0.43
C ALA A 246 -27.28 -16.43 -1.94
N GLU A 247 -27.41 -15.15 -2.25
CA GLU A 247 -27.41 -14.63 -3.62
C GLU A 247 -26.03 -14.06 -3.94
N THR A 248 -25.46 -14.45 -5.08
CA THR A 248 -24.09 -14.07 -5.48
C THR A 248 -23.87 -12.55 -5.47
N GLU A 249 -24.85 -11.78 -5.93
CA GLU A 249 -24.74 -10.31 -5.96
C GLU A 249 -24.75 -9.70 -4.56
N ILE A 250 -25.42 -10.32 -3.59
CA ILE A 250 -25.39 -9.90 -2.18
C ILE A 250 -24.03 -10.24 -1.58
N LEU A 251 -23.46 -11.40 -1.91
CA LEU A 251 -22.12 -11.78 -1.45
C LEU A 251 -21.04 -10.84 -1.96
N LYS A 252 -21.13 -10.40 -3.23
CA LYS A 252 -20.21 -9.40 -3.79
C LYS A 252 -20.33 -8.05 -3.08
N LEU A 253 -21.55 -7.61 -2.81
CA LEU A 253 -21.78 -6.39 -2.03
C LEU A 253 -21.20 -6.50 -0.62
N ALA A 254 -21.45 -7.63 0.06
CA ALA A 254 -20.90 -7.89 1.39
C ALA A 254 -19.38 -7.93 1.37
N ALA A 255 -18.76 -8.59 0.39
CA ALA A 255 -17.32 -8.63 0.20
C ALA A 255 -16.71 -7.23 0.03
N ASN A 256 -17.34 -6.39 -0.79
CA ASN A 256 -16.93 -4.99 -0.97
C ASN A 256 -17.08 -4.18 0.33
N ARG A 257 -18.23 -4.27 1.02
CA ARG A 257 -18.45 -3.56 2.29
C ARG A 257 -17.48 -3.97 3.39
N LEU A 258 -17.07 -5.24 3.40
CA LEU A 258 -16.10 -5.80 4.34
C LEU A 258 -14.64 -5.68 3.85
N GLU A 259 -14.43 -4.98 2.74
CA GLU A 259 -13.12 -4.74 2.11
C GLU A 259 -12.28 -6.02 1.97
N GLY A 260 -12.92 -7.14 1.67
CA GLY A 260 -12.26 -8.45 1.51
C GLY A 260 -11.60 -8.98 2.78
N ASN A 261 -11.95 -8.50 3.97
CA ASN A 261 -11.38 -8.97 5.23
C ASN A 261 -11.89 -10.38 5.58
N PRO A 262 -11.02 -11.42 5.60
CA PRO A 262 -11.45 -12.80 5.78
C PRO A 262 -12.17 -13.05 7.11
N MET A 263 -11.74 -12.39 8.19
CA MET A 263 -12.37 -12.57 9.50
C MET A 263 -13.78 -11.99 9.51
N TYR A 264 -13.99 -10.80 8.94
CA TYR A 264 -15.31 -10.19 8.87
C TYR A 264 -16.27 -11.03 8.01
N MET A 265 -15.82 -11.49 6.86
CA MET A 265 -16.60 -12.30 5.94
C MET A 265 -17.04 -13.61 6.59
N LYS A 266 -16.11 -14.31 7.25
CA LYS A 266 -16.40 -15.53 8.00
C LYS A 266 -17.39 -15.28 9.13
N SER A 267 -17.18 -14.23 9.92
CA SER A 267 -18.06 -13.87 11.03
C SER A 267 -19.48 -13.55 10.56
N LEU A 268 -19.61 -12.83 9.44
CA LEU A 268 -20.91 -12.51 8.85
C LEU A 268 -21.69 -13.77 8.44
N VAL A 269 -21.03 -14.68 7.70
CA VAL A 269 -21.67 -15.95 7.27
C VAL A 269 -22.04 -16.82 8.46
N TRP A 270 -21.16 -16.90 9.46
CA TRP A 270 -21.43 -17.65 10.68
C TRP A 270 -22.60 -17.06 11.49
N ALA A 271 -22.71 -15.72 11.57
CA ALA A 271 -23.84 -15.06 12.21
C ALA A 271 -25.16 -15.34 11.47
N ALA A 272 -25.16 -15.28 10.13
CA ALA A 272 -26.31 -15.66 9.30
C ALA A 272 -26.75 -17.11 9.58
N SER A 273 -25.83 -18.07 9.61
CA SER A 273 -26.10 -19.46 9.95
C SER A 273 -26.71 -19.62 11.34
N LYS A 274 -26.16 -18.95 12.35
CA LYS A 274 -26.67 -19.04 13.73
C LYS A 274 -28.08 -18.48 13.92
N THR A 275 -28.40 -17.42 13.19
CA THR A 275 -29.70 -16.75 13.27
C THR A 275 -30.74 -17.40 12.35
N GLY A 276 -30.33 -18.35 11.50
CA GLY A 276 -31.18 -18.94 10.47
C GLY A 276 -31.60 -17.94 9.38
N GLN A 277 -30.86 -16.83 9.25
CA GLN A 277 -31.09 -15.82 8.21
C GLN A 277 -30.30 -16.17 6.96
N GLY A 278 -30.85 -15.85 5.79
CA GLY A 278 -30.13 -15.92 4.54
C GLY A 278 -29.27 -14.67 4.27
N LEU A 279 -28.54 -14.72 3.19
CA LEU A 279 -27.87 -13.58 2.55
C LEU A 279 -28.38 -13.44 1.10
N THR A 280 -29.72 -13.51 0.93
CA THR A 280 -30.38 -13.49 -0.37
C THR A 280 -30.88 -12.12 -0.77
N THR A 281 -31.12 -11.25 0.21
CA THR A 281 -31.63 -9.88 0.00
C THR A 281 -30.73 -8.84 0.65
N LEU A 282 -30.79 -7.59 0.15
CA LEU A 282 -30.10 -6.44 0.75
C LEU A 282 -30.52 -6.22 2.20
N LYS A 283 -31.80 -6.50 2.52
CA LYS A 283 -32.32 -6.33 3.88
C LYS A 283 -31.71 -7.38 4.82
N GLU A 284 -31.73 -8.66 4.45
CA GLU A 284 -31.10 -9.71 5.26
C GLU A 284 -29.62 -9.41 5.51
N PHE A 285 -28.89 -8.99 4.45
CA PHE A 285 -27.49 -8.57 4.60
C PHE A 285 -27.35 -7.42 5.60
N ALA A 286 -28.13 -6.36 5.48
CA ALA A 286 -28.05 -5.19 6.38
C ALA A 286 -28.38 -5.54 7.82
N ASP A 287 -29.37 -6.42 8.04
CA ASP A 287 -29.78 -6.88 9.36
C ASP A 287 -28.67 -7.75 10.02
N VAL A 288 -28.13 -8.73 9.28
CA VAL A 288 -27.02 -9.58 9.78
C VAL A 288 -25.77 -8.77 10.02
N TYR A 289 -25.40 -7.87 9.07
CA TYR A 289 -24.21 -7.03 9.18
C TYR A 289 -24.25 -6.12 10.40
N THR A 290 -25.35 -5.43 10.63
CA THR A 290 -25.47 -4.51 11.78
C THR A 290 -25.52 -5.27 13.10
N ALA A 291 -26.18 -6.43 13.16
CA ALA A 291 -26.18 -7.29 14.35
C ALA A 291 -24.77 -7.79 14.68
N GLU A 292 -24.04 -8.30 13.68
CA GLU A 292 -22.70 -8.85 13.85
C GLU A 292 -21.68 -7.74 14.19
N LEU A 293 -21.81 -6.57 13.57
CA LEU A 293 -20.93 -5.44 13.83
C LEU A 293 -21.06 -4.89 15.26
N PHE A 294 -22.26 -4.90 15.84
CA PHE A 294 -22.47 -4.25 17.14
C PHE A 294 -22.45 -5.22 18.33
N ASP A 295 -23.02 -6.39 18.18
CA ASP A 295 -23.16 -7.36 19.27
C ASP A 295 -22.47 -8.72 18.99
N GLY A 296 -22.08 -8.95 17.72
CA GLY A 296 -21.44 -10.18 17.29
C GLY A 296 -19.91 -10.18 17.45
N ASN A 297 -19.27 -11.13 16.78
CA ASN A 297 -17.83 -11.35 16.87
C ASN A 297 -17.01 -10.19 16.30
N ILE A 298 -17.50 -9.55 15.21
CA ILE A 298 -16.85 -8.35 14.65
C ILE A 298 -16.84 -7.24 15.69
N GLY A 299 -17.99 -6.95 16.31
CA GLY A 299 -18.11 -5.94 17.34
C GLY A 299 -17.24 -6.21 18.56
N LEU A 300 -17.17 -7.44 19.03
CA LEU A 300 -16.31 -7.85 20.14
C LEU A 300 -14.82 -7.69 19.80
N ALA A 301 -14.41 -8.14 18.62
CA ALA A 301 -13.05 -7.99 18.14
C ALA A 301 -12.64 -6.52 18.02
N LEU A 302 -13.52 -5.66 17.48
CA LEU A 302 -13.28 -4.22 17.35
C LEU A 302 -13.19 -3.54 18.73
N ARG A 303 -14.08 -3.86 19.69
CA ARG A 303 -13.99 -3.32 21.06
C ARG A 303 -12.66 -3.66 21.72
N SER A 304 -12.22 -4.91 21.58
CA SER A 304 -10.94 -5.38 22.14
C SER A 304 -9.74 -4.69 21.45
N ALA A 305 -9.79 -4.57 20.12
CA ALA A 305 -8.66 -4.06 19.34
C ALA A 305 -8.49 -2.54 19.43
N LEU A 306 -9.60 -1.80 19.52
CA LEU A 306 -9.58 -0.34 19.49
C LEU A 306 -9.29 0.30 20.85
N GLY A 307 -9.41 -0.45 21.96
CA GLY A 307 -9.12 0.05 23.30
C GLY A 307 -9.86 1.37 23.63
N LEU A 308 -11.11 1.55 23.13
CA LEU A 308 -11.89 2.78 23.23
C LEU A 308 -12.32 3.07 24.67
N SER A 309 -11.36 3.25 25.58
CA SER A 309 -11.58 3.52 26.99
C SER A 309 -11.85 5.00 27.28
N GLY A 310 -11.43 5.92 26.41
CA GLY A 310 -11.57 7.36 26.59
C GLY A 310 -12.58 8.00 25.64
N ILE A 311 -13.46 8.89 26.18
CA ILE A 311 -14.39 9.68 25.35
C ILE A 311 -13.65 10.57 24.37
N ASN A 312 -12.50 11.10 24.74
CA ASN A 312 -11.68 11.99 23.92
C ASN A 312 -11.07 11.27 22.72
N SER A 313 -10.51 10.06 22.94
CA SER A 313 -10.01 9.20 21.83
C SER A 313 -11.13 8.89 20.84
N LEU A 314 -12.34 8.59 21.33
CA LEU A 314 -13.50 8.30 20.48
C LEU A 314 -13.94 9.53 19.68
N ARG A 315 -13.92 10.74 20.28
CA ARG A 315 -14.24 12.00 19.59
C ARG A 315 -13.25 12.30 18.47
N VAL A 316 -11.95 12.19 18.75
CA VAL A 316 -10.90 12.38 17.75
C VAL A 316 -11.07 11.39 16.61
N LEU A 317 -11.23 10.11 16.94
CA LEU A 317 -11.37 9.04 15.95
C LEU A 317 -12.63 9.22 15.08
N HIS A 318 -13.77 9.58 15.69
CA HIS A 318 -14.98 9.88 14.94
C HIS A 318 -14.80 11.10 14.02
N SER A 319 -14.14 12.16 14.48
CA SER A 319 -13.86 13.34 13.64
C SER A 319 -13.02 12.97 12.42
N CYS A 320 -11.98 12.13 12.59
CA CYS A 320 -11.17 11.65 11.49
C CYS A 320 -11.96 10.74 10.54
N SER A 321 -12.85 9.87 11.07
CA SER A 321 -13.60 8.91 10.25
C SER A 321 -14.67 9.56 9.36
N VAL A 322 -15.21 10.72 9.73
CA VAL A 322 -16.24 11.45 8.95
C VAL A 322 -15.66 12.55 8.09
N ALA A 323 -14.39 12.89 8.26
CA ALA A 323 -13.74 13.93 7.49
C ALA A 323 -13.54 13.50 6.03
N GLN A 324 -13.88 14.39 5.10
CA GLN A 324 -13.68 14.18 3.67
C GLN A 324 -12.24 14.53 3.22
N ARG A 325 -11.48 15.22 4.06
CA ARG A 325 -10.09 15.63 3.84
C ARG A 325 -9.26 15.36 5.09
N PRO A 326 -7.94 15.25 4.97
CA PRO A 326 -7.06 15.20 6.12
C PRO A 326 -7.29 16.39 7.06
N ILE A 327 -7.23 16.17 8.37
CA ILE A 327 -7.42 17.19 9.42
C ILE A 327 -6.05 17.58 9.96
N SER A 328 -5.79 18.88 10.18
CA SER A 328 -4.55 19.30 10.83
C SER A 328 -4.58 19.13 12.35
N ASP A 329 -3.41 18.99 12.97
CA ASP A 329 -3.26 18.96 14.43
C ASP A 329 -3.85 20.22 15.09
N GLU A 330 -3.70 21.38 14.45
CA GLU A 330 -4.25 22.65 14.90
C GLU A 330 -5.79 22.63 14.91
N GLU A 331 -6.39 22.14 13.81
CA GLU A 331 -7.86 22.02 13.70
C GLU A 331 -8.43 21.06 14.76
N LEU A 332 -7.75 19.96 15.07
CA LEU A 332 -8.16 19.07 16.17
C LEU A 332 -7.97 19.73 17.53
N SER A 333 -6.88 20.45 17.75
CA SER A 333 -6.62 21.16 19.00
C SER A 333 -7.68 22.23 19.29
N GLU A 334 -8.09 22.99 18.28
CA GLU A 334 -9.16 23.98 18.38
C GLU A 334 -10.52 23.32 18.67
N ARG A 335 -10.85 22.23 18.02
CA ARG A 335 -12.11 21.50 18.19
C ARG A 335 -12.28 20.93 19.60
N PHE A 336 -11.19 20.41 20.17
CA PHE A 336 -11.28 19.66 21.43
C PHE A 336 -10.86 20.46 22.66
N ARG A 337 -10.28 21.66 22.51
CA ARG A 337 -9.84 22.55 23.62
C ARG A 337 -8.99 21.81 24.67
N GLN A 338 -8.19 20.84 24.23
CA GLN A 338 -7.34 20.04 25.10
C GLN A 338 -5.90 20.54 25.08
N GLY A 339 -5.14 20.23 26.15
CA GLY A 339 -3.71 20.50 26.16
C GLY A 339 -3.00 19.67 25.07
N ALA A 340 -2.06 20.31 24.35
CA ALA A 340 -1.35 19.68 23.23
C ALA A 340 -0.73 18.31 23.56
N GLY A 341 -0.30 18.09 24.81
CA GLY A 341 0.31 16.82 25.23
C GLY A 341 -0.68 15.65 25.30
N GLU A 342 -1.92 15.88 25.74
CA GLU A 342 -2.95 14.83 25.81
C GLU A 342 -3.42 14.45 24.41
N LEU A 343 -3.62 15.42 23.53
CA LEU A 343 -4.05 15.20 22.15
C LEU A 343 -2.98 14.41 21.38
N ASN A 344 -1.70 14.77 21.52
CA ASN A 344 -0.58 14.04 20.89
C ASN A 344 -0.53 12.59 21.36
N GLY A 345 -0.75 12.33 22.64
CA GLY A 345 -0.82 10.97 23.18
C GLY A 345 -1.95 10.14 22.57
N ILE A 346 -3.12 10.76 22.32
CA ILE A 346 -4.25 10.13 21.65
C ILE A 346 -3.90 9.85 20.17
N ILE A 347 -3.38 10.83 19.44
CA ILE A 347 -2.99 10.72 18.04
C ILE A 347 -1.95 9.61 17.86
N ASP A 348 -0.92 9.58 18.69
CA ASP A 348 0.10 8.54 18.69
C ASP A 348 -0.48 7.15 18.96
N GLY A 349 -1.42 7.04 19.89
CA GLY A 349 -2.12 5.80 20.18
C GLY A 349 -2.94 5.30 19.00
N LEU A 350 -3.72 6.18 18.36
CA LEU A 350 -4.55 5.86 17.21
C LEU A 350 -3.72 5.53 15.95
N SER A 351 -2.60 6.22 15.75
CA SER A 351 -1.67 5.94 14.66
C SER A 351 -1.01 4.57 14.83
N ARG A 352 -0.55 4.24 16.04
CA ARG A 352 -0.01 2.90 16.36
C ARG A 352 -1.05 1.79 16.21
N ALA A 353 -2.31 2.11 16.45
CA ALA A 353 -3.41 1.16 16.18
C ALA A 353 -3.73 1.00 14.69
N GLY A 354 -3.12 1.78 13.80
CA GLY A 354 -3.38 1.75 12.36
C GLY A 354 -4.73 2.33 11.95
N LEU A 355 -5.32 3.18 12.78
CA LEU A 355 -6.64 3.77 12.57
C LEU A 355 -6.56 5.12 11.87
N ILE A 356 -5.44 5.79 12.02
CA ILE A 356 -5.13 7.07 11.37
C ILE A 356 -3.68 7.03 10.85
N GLU A 357 -3.45 7.72 9.76
CA GLU A 357 -2.12 8.04 9.24
C GLU A 357 -1.80 9.48 9.60
N VAL A 358 -0.61 9.70 10.14
CA VAL A 358 -0.13 11.04 10.50
C VAL A 358 1.03 11.39 9.58
N ASN A 359 0.80 12.34 8.69
CA ASN A 359 1.80 12.84 7.75
C ASN A 359 1.92 14.35 7.90
N LEU A 360 3.08 14.83 8.36
CA LEU A 360 3.41 16.26 8.39
C LEU A 360 2.38 17.16 9.12
N GLY A 361 1.85 16.70 10.26
CA GLY A 361 0.82 17.45 11.00
C GLY A 361 -0.58 17.34 10.37
N SER A 362 -0.74 16.46 9.40
CA SER A 362 -2.00 16.13 8.74
C SER A 362 -2.43 14.72 9.12
N ILE A 363 -3.65 14.57 9.58
CA ILE A 363 -4.21 13.32 10.08
C ILE A 363 -5.27 12.83 9.10
N LYS A 364 -5.09 11.62 8.58
CA LYS A 364 -6.01 10.98 7.64
C LYS A 364 -6.59 9.71 8.25
N TRP A 365 -7.84 9.43 7.93
CA TRP A 365 -8.48 8.17 8.27
C TRP A 365 -7.82 7.00 7.51
N ALA A 366 -7.50 5.91 8.23
CA ALA A 366 -6.88 4.70 7.69
C ALA A 366 -7.68 3.41 7.96
N GLY A 367 -8.76 3.50 8.76
CA GLY A 367 -9.62 2.35 9.06
C GLY A 367 -10.49 1.92 7.88
N ASP A 368 -11.00 0.69 7.93
CA ASP A 368 -11.96 0.16 6.96
C ASP A 368 -13.40 0.63 7.22
N ALA A 369 -14.32 0.27 6.33
CA ALA A 369 -15.72 0.66 6.42
C ALA A 369 -16.41 0.08 7.67
N ALA A 370 -16.10 -1.16 8.06
CA ALA A 370 -16.67 -1.78 9.26
C ALA A 370 -16.20 -1.08 10.54
N VAL A 371 -14.92 -0.70 10.62
CA VAL A 371 -14.38 0.11 11.72
C VAL A 371 -15.06 1.47 11.77
N LYS A 372 -15.28 2.12 10.62
CA LYS A 372 -15.96 3.42 10.53
C LYS A 372 -17.39 3.35 11.08
N ASP A 373 -18.15 2.35 10.66
CA ASP A 373 -19.53 2.15 11.13
C ASP A 373 -19.59 1.83 12.63
N PHE A 374 -18.65 1.01 13.10
CA PHE A 374 -18.55 0.70 14.52
C PHE A 374 -18.22 1.92 15.36
N ILE A 375 -17.31 2.79 14.93
CA ILE A 375 -16.98 4.05 15.60
C ILE A 375 -18.19 4.98 15.61
N TYR A 376 -18.89 5.10 14.49
CA TYR A 376 -20.12 5.87 14.41
C TYR A 376 -21.15 5.38 15.44
N TYR A 377 -21.39 4.07 15.52
CA TYR A 377 -22.29 3.46 16.48
C TYR A 377 -21.89 3.77 17.94
N VAL A 378 -20.62 3.55 18.29
CA VAL A 378 -20.13 3.81 19.65
C VAL A 378 -20.19 5.30 20.00
N TYR A 379 -19.90 6.18 19.04
CA TYR A 379 -19.98 7.63 19.23
C TYR A 379 -21.41 8.12 19.44
N GLU A 380 -22.33 7.72 18.57
CA GLU A 380 -23.74 8.14 18.68
C GLU A 380 -24.39 7.62 19.97
N THR A 381 -24.06 6.41 20.41
CA THR A 381 -24.62 5.82 21.63
C THR A 381 -23.97 6.37 22.90
N ARG A 382 -22.62 6.40 22.98
CA ARG A 382 -21.91 6.78 24.21
C ARG A 382 -21.71 8.28 24.39
N VAL A 383 -21.56 9.04 23.31
CA VAL A 383 -21.28 10.49 23.38
C VAL A 383 -22.55 11.30 23.19
N LYS A 384 -23.41 10.92 22.21
CA LYS A 384 -24.66 11.64 21.93
C LYS A 384 -25.89 11.09 22.67
N GLY A 385 -25.77 9.91 23.30
CA GLY A 385 -26.86 9.33 24.09
C GLY A 385 -28.02 8.79 23.26
N ARG A 386 -27.85 8.55 21.95
CA ARG A 386 -28.90 7.95 21.12
C ARG A 386 -29.12 6.49 21.48
N SER A 387 -30.34 5.99 21.31
CA SER A 387 -30.62 4.58 21.53
C SER A 387 -29.87 3.69 20.53
N ALA A 388 -29.43 2.51 20.98
CA ALA A 388 -28.74 1.55 20.11
C ALA A 388 -29.60 1.14 18.91
N GLU A 389 -30.92 1.02 19.11
CA GLU A 389 -31.88 0.64 18.08
C GLU A 389 -32.02 1.73 16.98
N GLU A 390 -32.08 3.01 17.37
CA GLU A 390 -32.12 4.11 16.40
C GLU A 390 -30.85 4.15 15.53
N VAL A 391 -29.68 3.96 16.16
CA VAL A 391 -28.40 3.99 15.42
C VAL A 391 -28.29 2.78 14.50
N ARG A 392 -28.72 1.60 14.92
CA ARG A 392 -28.79 0.40 14.07
C ARG A 392 -29.70 0.61 12.87
N THR A 393 -30.91 1.10 13.11
CA THR A 393 -31.88 1.38 12.04
C THR A 393 -31.32 2.39 11.03
N TYR A 394 -30.63 3.41 11.51
CA TYR A 394 -29.95 4.37 10.64
C TYR A 394 -28.87 3.71 9.78
N LEU A 395 -27.95 2.96 10.40
CA LEU A 395 -26.86 2.30 9.65
C LEU A 395 -27.37 1.22 8.70
N ALA A 396 -28.37 0.42 9.09
CA ALA A 396 -28.99 -0.54 8.18
C ALA A 396 -29.59 0.17 6.94
N ARG A 397 -30.21 1.34 7.13
CA ARG A 397 -30.74 2.17 6.03
C ARG A 397 -29.61 2.68 5.11
N GLU A 398 -28.48 3.11 5.67
CA GLU A 398 -27.33 3.57 4.87
C GLU A 398 -26.72 2.39 4.06
N VAL A 399 -26.57 1.20 4.67
CA VAL A 399 -26.15 -0.01 3.97
C VAL A 399 -27.09 -0.38 2.82
N LEU A 400 -28.40 -0.26 3.04
CA LEU A 400 -29.40 -0.47 1.99
C LEU A 400 -29.25 0.54 0.84
N LYS A 401 -29.07 1.82 1.13
CA LYS A 401 -28.85 2.86 0.11
C LYS A 401 -27.59 2.56 -0.72
N GLU A 402 -26.50 2.21 -0.07
CA GLU A 402 -25.27 1.84 -0.79
C GLU A 402 -25.47 0.59 -1.66
N GLY A 403 -26.19 -0.42 -1.15
CA GLY A 403 -26.53 -1.61 -1.92
C GLY A 403 -27.38 -1.31 -3.16
N PHE A 404 -28.36 -0.40 -3.06
CA PHE A 404 -29.13 0.07 -4.21
C PHE A 404 -28.24 0.83 -5.20
N ASN A 405 -27.37 1.71 -4.73
CA ASN A 405 -26.42 2.43 -5.58
C ASN A 405 -25.42 1.48 -6.24
N PHE A 406 -24.92 0.49 -5.53
CA PHE A 406 -24.04 -0.56 -6.06
C PHE A 406 -24.70 -1.36 -7.17
N ARG A 407 -25.98 -1.74 -7.03
CA ARG A 407 -26.74 -2.43 -8.07
C ARG A 407 -27.01 -1.54 -9.29
N SER A 408 -27.39 -0.30 -9.07
CA SER A 408 -27.67 0.65 -10.16
C SER A 408 -26.39 1.13 -10.86
N SER A 409 -25.27 1.22 -10.16
CA SER A 409 -23.97 1.63 -10.71
C SER A 409 -23.22 0.51 -11.44
N LYS A 410 -23.55 -0.78 -11.20
CA LYS A 410 -22.85 -1.91 -11.82
C LYS A 410 -22.94 -1.94 -13.35
N ILE A 411 -23.99 -1.36 -13.93
CA ILE A 411 -24.11 -1.24 -15.40
C ILE A 411 -23.20 -0.09 -15.89
N SER A 412 -23.07 0.99 -15.12
CA SER A 412 -22.32 2.21 -15.47
C SER A 412 -20.82 2.14 -15.11
N VAL A 413 -20.50 1.58 -13.97
CA VAL A 413 -19.11 1.48 -13.44
C VAL A 413 -18.25 0.56 -14.32
N LYS A 414 -18.83 -0.49 -14.90
CA LYS A 414 -18.04 -1.51 -15.61
C LYS A 414 -17.34 -0.99 -16.87
N LEU A 415 -18.01 -0.22 -17.70
CA LEU A 415 -17.40 0.30 -18.94
C LEU A 415 -16.40 1.43 -18.62
N LYS A 416 -16.67 2.23 -17.62
CA LYS A 416 -15.76 3.29 -17.14
C LYS A 416 -14.48 2.70 -16.52
N ASP A 417 -14.62 1.67 -15.70
CA ASP A 417 -13.49 1.00 -15.08
C ASP A 417 -12.64 0.26 -16.12
N GLU A 418 -13.28 -0.41 -17.10
CA GLU A 418 -12.57 -0.99 -18.24
C GLU A 418 -11.79 0.08 -19.03
N ALA A 419 -12.39 1.25 -19.27
CA ALA A 419 -11.71 2.36 -19.94
C ALA A 419 -10.54 2.89 -19.12
N ALA A 420 -10.70 3.00 -17.80
CA ALA A 420 -9.63 3.44 -16.90
C ALA A 420 -8.46 2.43 -16.86
N GLU A 421 -8.74 1.13 -16.83
CA GLU A 421 -7.71 0.08 -16.90
C GLU A 421 -6.97 0.10 -18.24
N VAL A 422 -7.69 0.23 -19.33
CA VAL A 422 -7.10 0.33 -20.67
C VAL A 422 -6.16 1.53 -20.76
N ILE A 423 -6.56 2.69 -20.24
CA ILE A 423 -5.74 3.90 -20.28
C ILE A 423 -4.49 3.77 -19.37
N LYS A 424 -4.64 3.17 -18.19
CA LYS A 424 -3.51 2.89 -17.29
C LYS A 424 -2.49 1.93 -17.92
N ALA A 425 -2.95 1.05 -18.82
CA ALA A 425 -2.08 0.11 -19.54
C ALA A 425 -1.37 0.72 -20.75
N PHE A 426 -1.61 1.99 -21.09
CA PHE A 426 -0.89 2.67 -22.17
C PHE A 426 0.60 2.82 -21.81
N ASN A 427 1.46 2.28 -22.66
CA ASN A 427 2.91 2.27 -22.45
C ASN A 427 3.66 2.35 -23.80
N ASN A 428 3.47 3.45 -24.53
CA ASN A 428 4.09 3.71 -25.85
C ASN A 428 3.77 2.69 -26.95
N GLN A 429 2.72 1.87 -26.78
CA GLN A 429 2.31 0.92 -27.82
C GLN A 429 1.68 1.66 -28.99
N LYS A 430 1.62 0.96 -30.11
CA LYS A 430 0.87 1.35 -31.30
C LYS A 430 -0.38 0.52 -31.43
N ILE A 431 -1.50 1.16 -31.68
CA ILE A 431 -2.76 0.50 -31.97
C ILE A 431 -3.32 0.97 -33.32
N LEU A 432 -4.11 0.12 -33.93
CA LEU A 432 -4.76 0.46 -35.21
C LEU A 432 -5.76 1.60 -35.00
N LYS A 433 -5.65 2.66 -35.80
CA LYS A 433 -6.51 3.83 -35.74
C LYS A 433 -8.01 3.50 -35.85
N ILE A 434 -8.35 2.41 -36.54
CA ILE A 434 -9.72 1.95 -36.66
C ILE A 434 -10.37 1.56 -35.32
N LEU A 435 -9.59 1.19 -34.32
CA LEU A 435 -10.10 0.89 -32.98
C LEU A 435 -10.54 2.16 -32.21
N LEU A 436 -10.10 3.32 -32.68
CA LEU A 436 -10.45 4.64 -32.15
C LEU A 436 -11.41 5.42 -33.07
N ARG A 437 -12.08 4.72 -34.02
CA ARG A 437 -13.08 5.28 -34.95
C ARG A 437 -14.28 4.37 -35.09
N ASN A 438 -15.37 4.65 -34.38
CA ASN A 438 -16.53 3.78 -34.31
C ASN A 438 -17.29 3.59 -35.66
N GLN A 439 -17.39 4.63 -36.48
CA GLN A 439 -18.11 4.54 -37.75
C GLN A 439 -17.56 3.53 -38.77
N SER A 440 -16.25 3.38 -38.79
CA SER A 440 -15.58 2.51 -39.78
C SER A 440 -15.68 1.03 -39.41
N PHE A 441 -15.74 0.72 -38.10
CA PHE A 441 -15.71 -0.64 -37.60
C PHE A 441 -17.00 -1.42 -37.88
N ALA A 442 -18.15 -0.87 -37.47
CA ALA A 442 -19.44 -1.52 -37.64
C ALA A 442 -19.87 -1.70 -39.15
N ALA A 443 -19.50 -0.76 -40.02
CA ALA A 443 -19.79 -0.84 -41.44
C ALA A 443 -18.98 -1.90 -42.19
N ARG A 444 -17.75 -2.15 -41.76
CA ARG A 444 -16.84 -3.13 -42.38
C ARG A 444 -17.13 -4.58 -42.01
N PHE A 445 -17.50 -4.83 -40.74
CA PHE A 445 -17.85 -6.18 -40.28
C PHE A 445 -19.16 -6.69 -40.91
N LYS A 446 -20.12 -5.80 -41.25
CA LYS A 446 -21.37 -6.18 -41.92
C LYS A 446 -21.21 -6.52 -43.41
N LYS A 447 -20.15 -6.13 -44.09
CA LYS A 447 -19.99 -6.29 -45.55
C LYS A 447 -18.88 -7.23 -46.02
N GLY A 448 -18.14 -7.90 -45.18
CA GLY A 448 -17.15 -8.91 -45.60
C GLY A 448 -16.02 -8.44 -46.53
N SER A 449 -15.81 -7.13 -46.74
CA SER A 449 -14.77 -6.60 -47.62
C SER A 449 -13.84 -5.62 -46.89
N VAL A 450 -12.68 -6.13 -46.54
CA VAL A 450 -11.51 -5.34 -46.13
C VAL A 450 -10.86 -4.83 -47.40
N LYS A 451 -11.14 -3.58 -47.82
CA LYS A 451 -10.26 -2.72 -48.63
C LYS A 451 -10.90 -1.36 -48.87
N GLY A 452 -10.36 -0.33 -48.23
CA GLY A 452 -10.51 1.07 -48.60
C GLY A 452 -9.21 1.80 -48.27
N PRO A 453 -8.65 2.56 -49.23
CA PRO A 453 -7.42 3.31 -48.97
C PRO A 453 -7.73 4.52 -48.08
N GLY A 454 -7.12 4.62 -46.93
CA GLY A 454 -7.18 5.79 -46.05
C GLY A 454 -7.29 5.51 -44.55
N ASP A 455 -7.49 4.26 -44.11
CA ASP A 455 -7.66 3.90 -42.72
C ASP A 455 -6.49 3.05 -42.14
N GLU A 456 -5.42 2.88 -42.89
CA GLU A 456 -4.23 2.15 -42.48
C GLU A 456 -3.27 3.07 -41.72
N GLY A 457 -3.69 3.56 -40.56
CA GLY A 457 -2.84 4.34 -39.67
C GLY A 457 -2.78 3.71 -38.28
N GLU A 458 -1.60 3.81 -37.68
CA GLU A 458 -1.40 3.49 -36.26
C GLU A 458 -1.51 4.76 -35.44
N VAL A 459 -2.04 4.65 -34.21
CA VAL A 459 -2.01 5.69 -33.20
C VAL A 459 -1.00 5.26 -32.15
N HIS A 460 -0.03 6.12 -31.88
CA HIS A 460 0.89 5.97 -30.76
C HIS A 460 0.19 6.35 -29.47
N LEU A 461 0.06 5.40 -28.57
CA LEU A 461 -0.42 5.63 -27.21
C LEU A 461 0.70 6.23 -26.37
N PRO A 462 0.43 7.15 -25.45
CA PRO A 462 1.45 7.65 -24.53
C PRO A 462 1.77 6.59 -23.47
N GLN A 463 2.85 6.77 -22.75
CA GLN A 463 3.05 6.09 -21.48
C GLN A 463 2.25 6.83 -20.42
N THR A 464 1.20 6.22 -19.88
CA THR A 464 0.37 6.80 -18.83
C THR A 464 1.09 6.72 -17.49
N VAL A 465 1.22 7.85 -16.79
CA VAL A 465 1.82 7.94 -15.45
C VAL A 465 0.78 8.16 -14.36
N GLY A 466 -0.41 8.64 -14.71
CA GLY A 466 -1.52 8.83 -13.77
C GLY A 466 -2.86 8.86 -14.49
N CYS A 467 -3.90 8.36 -13.81
CA CYS A 467 -5.29 8.42 -14.29
C CYS A 467 -6.20 8.71 -13.10
N PHE A 468 -7.03 9.72 -13.22
CA PHE A 468 -7.97 10.13 -12.18
C PHE A 468 -9.29 10.60 -12.76
N ASP A 469 -10.28 10.79 -11.89
CA ASP A 469 -11.62 11.21 -12.24
C ASP A 469 -11.78 12.73 -12.08
N SER A 470 -12.40 13.39 -13.04
CA SER A 470 -12.58 14.85 -13.02
C SER A 470 -13.62 15.37 -12.01
N GLU A 471 -14.37 14.50 -11.32
CA GLU A 471 -15.35 14.94 -10.30
C GLU A 471 -14.76 15.90 -9.24
N ARG A 472 -13.46 15.82 -9.01
CA ARG A 472 -12.76 16.72 -8.11
C ARG A 472 -12.46 18.11 -8.70
N LEU A 473 -12.57 18.27 -10.01
CA LEU A 473 -12.25 19.50 -10.74
C LEU A 473 -13.49 20.25 -11.22
N GLU A 474 -14.63 19.56 -11.32
CA GLU A 474 -15.88 20.08 -11.84
C GLU A 474 -16.93 20.18 -10.73
N ALA A 475 -17.02 21.32 -10.06
CA ALA A 475 -18.09 21.55 -9.09
C ALA A 475 -19.38 21.98 -9.83
N GLY A 476 -20.34 21.07 -9.99
CA GLY A 476 -21.74 21.41 -10.27
C GLY A 476 -22.24 21.33 -11.70
N GLU A 477 -21.54 20.76 -12.67
CA GLU A 477 -22.07 20.60 -14.03
C GLU A 477 -22.77 19.23 -14.25
N ALA A 478 -23.91 19.25 -14.97
CA ALA A 478 -24.64 18.04 -15.35
C ALA A 478 -23.86 17.24 -16.42
N GLY A 479 -23.47 16.03 -16.08
CA GLY A 479 -22.75 15.09 -16.96
C GLY A 479 -21.88 14.15 -16.12
N GLY A 480 -21.76 12.88 -16.52
CA GLY A 480 -20.91 11.91 -15.82
C GLY A 480 -19.43 12.34 -15.79
N PRO A 481 -18.62 11.78 -14.89
CA PRO A 481 -17.21 12.16 -14.75
C PRO A 481 -16.41 11.90 -16.03
N ILE A 482 -15.42 12.76 -16.30
CA ILE A 482 -14.43 12.57 -17.35
C ILE A 482 -13.18 11.95 -16.70
N LEU A 483 -12.70 10.83 -17.25
CA LEU A 483 -11.40 10.28 -16.87
C LEU A 483 -10.31 11.16 -17.47
N VAL A 484 -9.37 11.57 -16.66
CA VAL A 484 -8.20 12.35 -17.08
C VAL A 484 -6.96 11.50 -16.87
N ALA A 485 -6.25 11.19 -17.95
CA ALA A 485 -5.01 10.46 -17.88
C ALA A 485 -3.86 11.35 -18.36
N HIS A 486 -2.83 11.40 -17.54
CA HIS A 486 -1.60 12.14 -17.81
C HIS A 486 -0.50 11.19 -18.23
N GLY A 487 0.20 11.49 -19.30
CA GLY A 487 1.23 10.62 -19.83
C GLY A 487 2.24 11.37 -20.70
N PHE A 488 3.21 10.62 -21.24
CA PHE A 488 4.28 11.14 -22.07
C PHE A 488 4.42 10.32 -23.34
N GLN A 489 4.64 11.00 -24.47
CA GLN A 489 4.93 10.30 -25.73
C GLN A 489 6.40 9.88 -25.83
N ASN A 490 6.64 8.76 -26.51
CA ASN A 490 7.98 8.26 -26.82
C ASN A 490 8.86 7.96 -25.60
N GLY A 491 8.24 7.74 -24.41
CA GLY A 491 8.99 7.50 -23.18
C GLY A 491 9.88 8.66 -22.72
N ARG A 492 9.69 9.86 -23.25
CA ARG A 492 10.45 11.05 -22.87
C ARG A 492 9.62 11.94 -21.95
N TYR A 493 10.09 12.11 -20.74
CA TYR A 493 9.41 12.82 -19.66
C TYR A 493 9.77 14.31 -19.65
N ASP A 494 9.51 14.99 -20.75
CA ASP A 494 9.72 16.44 -20.89
C ASP A 494 8.39 17.14 -21.29
N SER A 495 8.31 18.44 -21.06
CA SER A 495 7.09 19.22 -21.34
C SER A 495 6.64 19.22 -22.80
N GLY A 496 7.55 18.96 -23.74
CA GLY A 496 7.25 18.88 -25.17
C GLY A 496 6.55 17.55 -25.56
N ASN A 497 6.72 16.51 -24.75
CA ASN A 497 6.15 15.18 -24.96
C ASN A 497 4.97 14.88 -24.02
N GLU A 498 4.58 15.83 -23.18
CA GLU A 498 3.47 15.71 -22.25
C GLU A 498 2.13 15.64 -23.00
N VAL A 499 1.30 14.66 -22.66
CA VAL A 499 -0.02 14.42 -23.26
C VAL A 499 -1.05 14.18 -22.17
N VAL A 500 -2.16 14.87 -22.28
CA VAL A 500 -3.35 14.61 -21.45
C VAL A 500 -4.42 13.95 -22.32
N TRP A 501 -4.91 12.81 -21.85
CA TRP A 501 -6.09 12.16 -22.41
C TRP A 501 -7.30 12.46 -21.56
N MET A 502 -8.36 12.99 -22.18
CA MET A 502 -9.63 13.19 -21.55
C MET A 502 -10.62 12.18 -22.15
N VAL A 503 -11.21 11.34 -21.30
CA VAL A 503 -12.06 10.25 -21.76
C VAL A 503 -13.43 10.33 -21.12
N SER A 504 -14.46 10.47 -21.95
CA SER A 504 -15.86 10.41 -21.54
C SER A 504 -16.43 9.04 -21.85
N VAL A 505 -17.12 8.45 -20.87
CA VAL A 505 -17.74 7.13 -21.02
C VAL A 505 -19.26 7.27 -20.90
N LYS A 506 -19.98 6.87 -21.96
CA LYS A 506 -21.44 6.74 -21.95
C LYS A 506 -21.82 5.28 -21.80
N ASP A 507 -22.21 4.90 -20.61
CA ASP A 507 -22.58 3.53 -20.25
C ASP A 507 -24.13 3.33 -20.24
N ALA A 508 -24.82 3.95 -21.18
CA ALA A 508 -26.28 3.84 -21.37
C ALA A 508 -26.63 2.86 -22.50
N ALA A 509 -27.82 2.29 -22.42
CA ALA A 509 -28.38 1.44 -23.47
C ALA A 509 -28.83 2.25 -24.72
N SER A 510 -28.26 3.44 -24.94
CA SER A 510 -28.49 4.29 -26.09
C SER A 510 -27.15 4.76 -26.67
N PRO A 511 -27.03 4.86 -28.01
CA PRO A 511 -25.82 5.31 -28.65
C PRO A 511 -25.46 6.76 -28.26
N VAL A 512 -24.20 7.11 -28.36
CA VAL A 512 -23.72 8.50 -28.20
C VAL A 512 -24.33 9.36 -29.32
N ASN A 513 -24.96 10.46 -28.94
CA ASN A 513 -25.56 11.42 -29.87
C ASN A 513 -24.71 12.70 -30.00
N THR A 514 -25.09 13.61 -30.90
CA THR A 514 -24.36 14.87 -31.14
C THR A 514 -24.29 15.77 -29.90
N GLY A 515 -25.38 15.80 -29.11
CA GLY A 515 -25.40 16.58 -27.86
C GLY A 515 -24.40 16.07 -26.81
N ASP A 516 -24.20 14.75 -26.74
CA ASP A 516 -23.18 14.14 -25.86
C ASP A 516 -21.77 14.57 -26.30
N VAL A 517 -21.51 14.60 -27.62
CA VAL A 517 -20.21 15.03 -28.16
C VAL A 517 -19.95 16.51 -27.86
N GLU A 518 -20.95 17.36 -28.05
CA GLU A 518 -20.87 18.80 -27.81
C GLU A 518 -20.64 19.10 -26.30
N ASN A 519 -21.37 18.40 -25.44
CA ASN A 519 -21.16 18.51 -24.00
C ASN A 519 -19.74 18.10 -23.61
N PHE A 520 -19.24 16.98 -24.12
CA PHE A 520 -17.88 16.55 -23.87
C PHE A 520 -16.84 17.55 -24.38
N LEU A 521 -17.02 18.09 -25.58
CA LEU A 521 -16.12 19.11 -26.14
C LEU A 521 -16.06 20.33 -25.24
N ARG A 522 -17.21 20.88 -24.82
CA ARG A 522 -17.29 22.04 -23.92
C ARG A 522 -16.57 21.77 -22.60
N ARG A 523 -16.86 20.66 -21.95
CA ARG A 523 -16.25 20.28 -20.67
C ARG A 523 -14.75 20.04 -20.80
N SER A 524 -14.31 19.41 -21.91
CA SER A 524 -12.88 19.18 -22.15
C SER A 524 -12.09 20.49 -22.34
N LEU A 525 -12.72 21.55 -22.83
CA LEU A 525 -12.09 22.86 -22.93
C LEU A 525 -11.90 23.51 -21.55
N ILE A 526 -12.94 23.42 -20.68
CA ILE A 526 -12.85 23.92 -19.30
C ILE A 526 -11.73 23.18 -18.53
N LEU A 527 -11.72 21.85 -18.66
CA LEU A 527 -10.67 21.04 -17.99
C LEU A 527 -9.27 21.33 -18.55
N LYS A 528 -9.15 21.64 -19.85
CA LYS A 528 -7.87 21.96 -20.48
C LYS A 528 -7.16 23.16 -19.81
N GLU A 529 -7.93 24.13 -19.33
CA GLU A 529 -7.36 25.31 -18.65
C GLU A 529 -6.60 24.94 -17.37
N ASN A 530 -6.93 23.80 -16.76
CA ASN A 530 -6.25 23.27 -15.58
C ASN A 530 -4.94 22.50 -15.91
N PHE A 531 -4.67 22.23 -17.19
CA PHE A 531 -3.51 21.48 -17.63
C PHE A 531 -2.67 22.27 -18.63
N ARG A 532 -1.37 22.37 -18.35
CA ARG A 532 -0.39 23.01 -19.25
C ARG A 532 0.22 22.05 -20.28
N ALA A 533 -0.41 20.89 -20.48
CA ALA A 533 0.12 19.87 -21.37
C ALA A 533 0.28 20.36 -22.81
N ALA A 534 1.37 19.98 -23.45
CA ALA A 534 1.67 20.33 -24.85
C ALA A 534 0.61 19.78 -25.81
N ARG A 535 0.00 18.62 -25.49
CA ARG A 535 -0.98 17.94 -26.34
C ARG A 535 -2.18 17.44 -25.53
N LEU A 536 -3.38 17.65 -26.09
CA LEU A 536 -4.63 17.14 -25.56
C LEU A 536 -5.22 16.14 -26.56
N SER A 537 -5.48 14.92 -26.08
CA SER A 537 -6.23 13.89 -26.79
C SER A 537 -7.60 13.72 -26.13
N ARG A 538 -8.66 13.61 -26.95
CA ARG A 538 -10.03 13.43 -26.50
C ARG A 538 -10.53 12.10 -27.00
N TRP A 539 -11.15 11.31 -26.12
CA TRP A 539 -11.70 10.01 -26.45
C TRP A 539 -13.08 9.82 -25.82
N MET A 540 -14.04 9.38 -26.61
CA MET A 540 -15.35 8.98 -26.11
C MET A 540 -15.56 7.49 -26.31
N VAL A 541 -16.10 6.84 -25.28
CA VAL A 541 -16.45 5.41 -25.31
C VAL A 541 -17.94 5.28 -25.04
N GLY A 542 -18.68 4.69 -25.99
CA GLY A 542 -20.11 4.46 -25.87
C GLY A 542 -20.43 2.97 -25.86
N ARG A 543 -21.22 2.48 -24.88
CA ARG A 543 -21.61 1.07 -24.82
C ARG A 543 -22.24 0.60 -26.14
N GLU A 544 -23.20 1.34 -26.63
CA GLU A 544 -23.98 1.04 -27.88
C GLU A 544 -23.40 1.76 -29.11
N GLY A 545 -22.14 2.23 -29.01
CA GLY A 545 -21.51 2.97 -30.10
C GLY A 545 -22.04 4.39 -30.27
N PHE A 546 -22.03 4.87 -31.51
CA PHE A 546 -22.35 6.26 -31.86
C PHE A 546 -23.41 6.31 -32.94
N THR A 547 -24.28 7.33 -32.92
CA THR A 547 -25.13 7.66 -34.08
C THR A 547 -24.22 8.11 -35.24
N ALA A 548 -24.73 7.98 -36.48
CA ALA A 548 -23.97 8.36 -37.68
C ALA A 548 -23.51 9.83 -37.65
N GLU A 549 -24.36 10.72 -37.11
CA GLU A 549 -24.10 12.16 -37.02
C GLU A 549 -23.07 12.46 -35.90
N ALA A 550 -23.23 11.79 -34.74
CA ALA A 550 -22.30 11.94 -33.64
C ALA A 550 -20.87 11.47 -33.98
N GLY A 551 -20.77 10.34 -34.69
CA GLY A 551 -19.47 9.86 -35.15
C GLY A 551 -18.80 10.79 -36.16
N LYS A 552 -19.56 11.36 -37.13
CA LYS A 552 -19.02 12.38 -38.04
C LYS A 552 -18.57 13.64 -37.27
N ARG A 553 -19.37 14.07 -36.31
CA ARG A 553 -19.01 15.23 -35.45
C ARG A 553 -17.75 14.98 -34.65
N ALA A 554 -17.64 13.81 -34.02
CA ALA A 554 -16.44 13.41 -33.28
C ALA A 554 -15.19 13.41 -34.18
N ASP A 555 -15.27 12.82 -35.37
CA ASP A 555 -14.19 12.80 -36.36
C ASP A 555 -13.76 14.22 -36.79
N THR A 556 -14.73 15.10 -37.04
CA THR A 556 -14.48 16.49 -37.47
C THR A 556 -13.73 17.27 -36.36
N GLU A 557 -14.07 17.03 -35.08
CA GLU A 557 -13.50 17.72 -33.95
C GLU A 557 -12.24 17.02 -33.38
N GLY A 558 -11.76 15.97 -34.05
CA GLY A 558 -10.59 15.22 -33.64
C GLY A 558 -10.77 14.46 -32.31
N VAL A 559 -12.01 14.01 -32.03
CA VAL A 559 -12.34 13.17 -30.89
C VAL A 559 -12.29 11.71 -31.31
N PHE A 560 -11.47 10.93 -30.67
CA PHE A 560 -11.47 9.48 -30.81
C PHE A 560 -12.80 8.90 -30.32
N SER A 561 -13.28 7.84 -30.99
CA SER A 561 -14.56 7.21 -30.66
C SER A 561 -14.44 5.70 -30.70
N SER A 562 -14.92 5.01 -29.66
CA SER A 562 -14.92 3.55 -29.58
C SER A 562 -16.23 3.04 -28.96
N ASP A 563 -16.65 1.87 -29.35
CA ASP A 563 -17.68 1.13 -28.63
C ASP A 563 -17.07 0.16 -27.63
N ALA A 564 -17.92 -0.54 -26.86
CA ALA A 564 -17.46 -1.51 -25.86
C ALA A 564 -16.67 -2.69 -26.47
N VAL A 565 -16.97 -3.07 -27.72
CA VAL A 565 -16.25 -4.16 -28.42
C VAL A 565 -14.85 -3.68 -28.80
N GLN A 566 -14.72 -2.48 -29.35
CA GLN A 566 -13.44 -1.88 -29.70
C GLN A 566 -12.57 -1.67 -28.46
N LEU A 567 -13.15 -1.22 -27.33
CA LEU A 567 -12.43 -1.07 -26.07
C LEU A 567 -11.84 -2.41 -25.59
N ARG A 568 -12.61 -3.50 -25.69
CA ARG A 568 -12.15 -4.83 -25.33
C ARG A 568 -10.99 -5.31 -26.21
N ILE A 569 -11.09 -5.10 -27.53
CA ILE A 569 -10.01 -5.43 -28.47
C ILE A 569 -8.75 -4.63 -28.15
N ILE A 570 -8.88 -3.35 -27.83
CA ILE A 570 -7.73 -2.53 -27.38
C ILE A 570 -7.08 -3.16 -26.13
N ARG A 571 -7.86 -3.55 -25.14
CA ARG A 571 -7.36 -4.21 -23.94
C ARG A 571 -6.59 -5.50 -24.25
N GLU A 572 -7.17 -6.38 -25.07
CA GLU A 572 -6.54 -7.64 -25.48
C GLU A 572 -5.20 -7.41 -26.19
N ASN A 573 -5.14 -6.44 -27.13
CA ASN A 573 -3.91 -6.07 -27.81
C ASN A 573 -2.83 -5.53 -26.86
N LEU A 574 -3.21 -4.76 -25.82
CA LEU A 574 -2.28 -4.26 -24.83
C LEU A 574 -1.76 -5.38 -23.92
N GLU A 575 -2.58 -6.37 -23.58
CA GLU A 575 -2.19 -7.55 -22.79
C GLU A 575 -1.27 -8.48 -23.57
N GLU A 576 -1.53 -8.72 -24.86
CA GLU A 576 -0.68 -9.54 -25.74
C GLU A 576 0.69 -8.88 -25.97
N GLY A 577 0.74 -7.58 -26.20
CA GLY A 577 1.97 -6.81 -26.28
C GLY A 577 2.81 -6.91 -25.01
N SER A 578 2.18 -6.91 -23.85
CA SER A 578 2.82 -7.13 -22.55
C SER A 578 3.34 -8.55 -22.37
N ARG A 579 2.69 -9.56 -22.95
CA ARG A 579 3.15 -10.98 -22.92
C ARG A 579 4.30 -11.25 -23.87
N ALA A 580 4.33 -10.61 -25.02
CA ALA A 580 5.44 -10.71 -25.99
C ALA A 580 6.73 -10.04 -25.48
N SER A 581 6.61 -8.96 -24.72
CA SER A 581 7.73 -8.27 -24.06
C SER A 581 8.30 -9.04 -22.86
N ARG A 582 7.59 -10.06 -22.33
CA ARG A 582 8.03 -10.88 -21.18
C ARG A 582 9.02 -11.99 -21.53
N LYS A 583 9.56 -12.06 -22.76
CA LYS A 583 10.56 -13.07 -23.16
C LYS A 583 12.02 -12.64 -22.92
N THR A 584 12.27 -11.50 -22.34
CA THR A 584 13.57 -11.14 -21.75
C THR A 584 13.38 -10.82 -20.27
N PRO A 585 14.24 -11.30 -19.37
CA PRO A 585 14.10 -11.00 -17.95
C PRO A 585 14.62 -9.58 -17.70
N ASP A 586 13.82 -8.57 -18.01
CA ASP A 586 14.10 -7.22 -17.56
C ASP A 586 13.71 -7.11 -16.08
N ARG A 587 14.70 -6.72 -15.28
CA ARG A 587 14.57 -6.30 -13.90
C ARG A 587 13.41 -5.28 -13.81
N ILE A 588 12.27 -5.71 -13.30
CA ILE A 588 11.26 -4.80 -12.79
C ILE A 588 11.87 -4.22 -11.51
N VAL A 589 12.48 -3.05 -11.62
CA VAL A 589 12.84 -2.26 -10.44
C VAL A 589 11.55 -1.59 -10.00
N PRO A 590 10.98 -1.95 -8.84
CA PRO A 590 9.79 -1.29 -8.34
C PRO A 590 10.13 0.18 -8.07
N VAL A 591 9.22 1.09 -8.41
CA VAL A 591 9.33 2.51 -8.00
C VAL A 591 9.38 2.52 -6.49
N ARG A 592 10.47 3.02 -5.92
CA ARG A 592 10.68 3.11 -4.47
C ARG A 592 10.58 4.56 -4.05
N GLU A 593 9.77 4.82 -3.05
CA GLU A 593 9.65 6.13 -2.42
C GLU A 593 10.31 6.13 -1.05
N PHE A 594 11.12 7.16 -0.77
CA PHE A 594 11.78 7.36 0.51
C PHE A 594 11.49 8.78 1.00
N GLU A 595 11.14 8.92 2.27
CA GLU A 595 11.00 10.23 2.89
C GLU A 595 12.06 10.42 3.98
N VAL A 596 12.71 11.58 3.97
CA VAL A 596 13.72 11.96 4.96
C VAL A 596 13.32 13.29 5.57
N VAL A 597 13.24 13.33 6.89
CA VAL A 597 12.93 14.55 7.64
C VAL A 597 14.21 15.09 8.25
N LEU A 598 14.60 16.28 7.83
CA LEU A 598 15.80 16.96 8.33
C LEU A 598 15.41 18.00 9.39
N PRO A 599 15.92 17.91 10.63
CA PRO A 599 15.72 18.96 11.61
C PRO A 599 16.55 20.21 11.20
N SER A 600 16.09 21.40 11.58
CA SER A 600 16.87 22.65 11.42
C SER A 600 18.07 22.67 12.38
N ALA A 601 19.01 21.78 12.17
CA ALA A 601 20.23 21.64 12.97
C ALA A 601 21.45 21.78 12.05
N SER A 602 22.56 22.28 12.61
CA SER A 602 23.85 22.39 11.89
C SER A 602 24.23 21.00 11.30
N LYS A 603 24.50 20.96 10.00
CA LYS A 603 24.90 19.78 9.20
C LYS A 603 23.78 18.77 8.88
N ALA A 604 22.51 19.16 8.98
CA ALA A 604 21.39 18.27 8.59
C ALA A 604 21.43 17.91 7.09
N GLU A 605 21.95 18.80 6.25
CA GLU A 605 22.16 18.59 4.80
C GLU A 605 23.10 17.40 4.50
N LEU A 606 24.01 17.06 5.43
CA LEU A 606 24.90 15.89 5.27
C LEU A 606 24.15 14.56 5.37
N VAL A 607 23.02 14.53 6.09
CA VAL A 607 22.15 13.34 6.19
C VAL A 607 21.47 13.12 4.84
N ALA A 608 20.98 14.18 4.22
CA ALA A 608 20.41 14.12 2.86
C ALA A 608 21.45 13.63 1.84
N ALA A 609 22.68 14.13 1.91
CA ALA A 609 23.75 13.70 1.03
C ALA A 609 24.10 12.21 1.17
N ARG A 610 24.04 11.64 2.37
CA ARG A 610 24.22 10.18 2.59
C ARG A 610 23.08 9.37 2.02
N ALA A 611 21.83 9.81 2.18
CA ALA A 611 20.69 9.15 1.57
C ALA A 611 20.81 9.05 0.04
N VAL A 612 21.27 10.13 -0.62
CA VAL A 612 21.56 10.13 -2.06
C VAL A 612 22.64 9.11 -2.42
N GLU A 613 23.69 9.00 -1.61
CA GLU A 613 24.79 8.07 -1.87
C GLU A 613 24.31 6.62 -1.86
N GLU A 614 23.51 6.25 -0.87
CA GLU A 614 22.94 4.90 -0.77
C GLU A 614 21.93 4.61 -1.89
N ILE A 615 20.96 5.52 -2.10
CA ILE A 615 19.93 5.37 -3.13
C ILE A 615 20.57 5.36 -4.53
N GLY A 616 21.50 6.28 -4.79
CA GLY A 616 22.19 6.40 -6.09
C GLY A 616 23.04 5.17 -6.42
N THR A 617 23.76 4.63 -5.43
CA THR A 617 24.56 3.41 -5.60
C THR A 617 23.64 2.20 -5.88
N GLU A 618 22.52 2.09 -5.16
CA GLU A 618 21.54 1.01 -5.35
C GLU A 618 20.89 1.08 -6.74
N MET A 619 20.62 2.29 -7.24
CA MET A 619 20.08 2.52 -8.58
C MET A 619 21.10 2.27 -9.69
N GLY A 620 22.42 2.25 -9.39
CA GLY A 620 23.48 2.04 -10.34
C GLY A 620 24.02 3.32 -11.00
N PHE A 621 23.80 4.50 -10.39
CA PHE A 621 24.50 5.73 -10.79
C PHE A 621 26.01 5.60 -10.57
N ASP A 622 26.81 6.23 -11.42
CA ASP A 622 28.24 6.33 -11.19
C ASP A 622 28.57 7.37 -10.11
N ASP A 623 29.79 7.32 -9.58
CA ASP A 623 30.25 8.20 -8.51
C ASP A 623 30.19 9.69 -8.89
N ALA A 624 30.35 10.02 -10.17
CA ALA A 624 30.26 11.39 -10.67
C ALA A 624 28.82 11.90 -10.61
N ALA A 625 27.85 11.10 -11.07
CA ALA A 625 26.43 11.42 -11.00
C ALA A 625 25.94 11.50 -9.55
N ILE A 626 26.36 10.58 -8.68
CA ILE A 626 26.06 10.63 -7.24
C ILE A 626 26.63 11.92 -6.64
N GLY A 627 27.85 12.30 -6.97
CA GLY A 627 28.47 13.56 -6.55
C GLY A 627 27.68 14.79 -6.99
N GLN A 628 27.18 14.79 -8.22
CA GLN A 628 26.35 15.87 -8.79
C GLN A 628 25.01 15.98 -8.06
N ILE A 629 24.32 14.87 -7.84
CA ILE A 629 23.04 14.82 -7.10
C ILE A 629 23.23 15.33 -5.67
N LYS A 630 24.29 14.85 -4.98
CA LYS A 630 24.61 15.28 -3.60
C LYS A 630 24.81 16.79 -3.53
N ALA A 631 25.60 17.37 -4.43
CA ALA A 631 25.87 18.80 -4.44
C ALA A 631 24.60 19.63 -4.71
N ALA A 632 23.79 19.22 -5.68
CA ALA A 632 22.51 19.87 -5.99
C ALA A 632 21.52 19.81 -4.82
N LEU A 633 21.42 18.64 -4.15
CA LEU A 633 20.52 18.46 -3.02
C LEU A 633 20.94 19.28 -1.79
N VAL A 634 22.24 19.33 -1.50
CA VAL A 634 22.76 20.15 -0.40
C VAL A 634 22.40 21.61 -0.62
N GLU A 635 22.57 22.13 -1.83
CA GLU A 635 22.20 23.51 -2.19
C GLU A 635 20.68 23.74 -2.06
N ALA A 636 19.85 22.79 -2.53
CA ALA A 636 18.40 22.86 -2.35
C ALA A 636 17.98 22.87 -0.89
N CYS A 637 18.63 22.06 -0.04
CA CYS A 637 18.38 22.04 1.41
C CYS A 637 18.79 23.35 2.09
N ILE A 638 19.94 23.91 1.74
CA ILE A 638 20.41 25.22 2.25
C ILE A 638 19.37 26.29 1.90
N ASN A 639 18.93 26.33 0.65
CA ASN A 639 17.90 27.27 0.20
C ASN A 639 16.58 27.08 0.96
N ALA A 640 16.17 25.84 1.22
CA ALA A 640 14.97 25.53 1.99
C ALA A 640 15.07 25.99 3.45
N PHE A 641 16.22 25.81 4.10
CA PHE A 641 16.46 26.29 5.47
C PHE A 641 16.54 27.81 5.58
N GLU A 642 17.22 28.48 4.63
CA GLU A 642 17.39 29.94 4.64
C GLU A 642 16.07 30.69 4.41
N HIS A 643 15.15 30.12 3.60
CA HIS A 643 13.85 30.71 3.29
C HIS A 643 12.71 30.26 4.21
N SER A 644 12.99 29.37 5.15
CA SER A 644 12.03 28.96 6.16
C SER A 644 11.82 30.08 7.20
N ARG A 645 10.58 30.55 7.34
CA ARG A 645 10.21 31.63 8.28
C ARG A 645 10.20 31.20 9.76
N LEU A 646 10.36 29.92 10.06
CA LEU A 646 10.28 29.34 11.41
C LEU A 646 11.65 28.81 11.84
N LYS A 647 12.16 29.28 12.98
CA LYS A 647 13.43 28.85 13.58
C LYS A 647 13.45 27.35 14.00
N THR A 648 12.31 26.69 13.96
CA THR A 648 12.15 25.25 14.29
C THR A 648 11.70 24.42 13.09
N ALA A 649 11.83 24.97 11.87
CA ALA A 649 11.35 24.31 10.66
C ALA A 649 12.14 23.03 10.37
N LYS A 650 11.40 21.96 10.12
CA LYS A 650 11.95 20.72 9.55
C LYS A 650 11.87 20.82 8.04
N VAL A 651 12.90 20.36 7.33
CA VAL A 651 12.85 20.19 5.88
C VAL A 651 12.52 18.73 5.59
N PHE A 652 11.50 18.53 4.80
CA PHE A 652 11.05 17.22 4.36
C PHE A 652 11.59 16.96 2.97
N LEU A 653 12.15 15.80 2.74
CA LEU A 653 12.66 15.39 1.45
C LEU A 653 11.93 14.13 1.02
N ARG A 654 11.48 14.10 -0.23
CA ARG A 654 10.93 12.88 -0.84
C ARG A 654 11.80 12.49 -2.01
N PHE A 655 12.28 11.25 -2.01
CA PHE A 655 13.06 10.64 -3.07
C PHE A 655 12.17 9.61 -3.77
N VAL A 656 12.09 9.69 -5.08
CA VAL A 656 11.37 8.75 -5.92
C VAL A 656 12.36 8.11 -6.87
N ALA A 657 12.73 6.87 -6.58
CA ALA A 657 13.62 6.05 -7.40
C ALA A 657 12.79 5.27 -8.42
N SER A 658 12.95 5.58 -9.68
CA SER A 658 12.35 4.89 -10.83
C SER A 658 13.41 4.07 -11.57
N ALA A 659 13.02 3.23 -12.52
CA ALA A 659 13.96 2.37 -13.25
C ALA A 659 15.04 3.17 -14.00
N ASP A 660 14.73 4.38 -14.43
CA ASP A 660 15.54 5.23 -15.32
C ASP A 660 16.03 6.52 -14.68
N ARG A 661 15.56 6.87 -13.46
CA ARG A 661 15.89 8.18 -12.86
C ARG A 661 15.62 8.24 -11.36
N LEU A 662 16.28 9.17 -10.72
CA LEU A 662 16.01 9.62 -9.36
C LEU A 662 15.36 11.00 -9.38
N THR A 663 14.18 11.15 -8.78
CA THR A 663 13.50 12.42 -8.58
C THR A 663 13.50 12.79 -7.10
N ILE A 664 13.90 14.01 -6.77
CA ILE A 664 13.98 14.51 -5.40
C ILE A 664 13.11 15.76 -5.26
N TYR A 665 12.21 15.74 -4.29
CA TYR A 665 11.34 16.86 -3.95
C TYR A 665 11.81 17.53 -2.68
N VAL A 666 12.01 18.84 -2.74
CA VAL A 666 12.47 19.66 -1.62
C VAL A 666 11.48 20.82 -1.42
N PRO A 667 10.47 20.67 -0.56
CA PRO A 667 9.53 21.76 -0.27
C PRO A 667 10.17 22.81 0.64
N ASN A 668 9.76 24.04 0.47
CA ASN A 668 10.19 25.23 1.22
C ASN A 668 8.95 25.94 1.80
N GLY A 669 9.05 26.46 3.01
CA GLY A 669 8.00 27.29 3.62
C GLY A 669 6.87 26.52 4.34
N GLY A 670 7.06 25.23 4.65
CA GLY A 670 6.07 24.42 5.38
C GLY A 670 4.89 23.95 4.51
N VAL A 671 5.11 23.80 3.22
CA VAL A 671 4.12 23.37 2.24
C VAL A 671 4.17 21.87 2.05
N ASP A 672 3.00 21.23 1.84
CA ASP A 672 2.88 19.81 1.57
C ASP A 672 3.31 19.44 0.15
N PHE A 673 3.86 18.20 -0.05
CA PHE A 673 4.27 17.67 -1.35
C PHE A 673 3.15 17.64 -2.39
N ASP A 674 1.91 17.43 -1.93
CA ASP A 674 0.74 17.23 -2.77
C ASP A 674 -0.11 18.49 -2.95
N SER A 675 0.35 19.66 -2.46
CA SER A 675 -0.36 20.92 -2.66
C SER A 675 -0.39 21.29 -4.15
N PRO A 676 -1.55 21.70 -4.69
CA PRO A 676 -1.66 22.08 -6.10
C PRO A 676 -0.78 23.31 -6.42
N ALA A 677 -0.07 23.24 -7.55
CA ALA A 677 0.73 24.35 -8.05
C ALA A 677 -0.17 25.52 -8.45
N GLU A 678 0.18 26.75 -8.03
CA GLU A 678 -0.54 27.94 -8.47
C GLU A 678 -0.14 28.29 -9.91
N PRO A 679 -1.10 28.73 -10.77
CA PRO A 679 -0.79 29.17 -12.12
C PRO A 679 0.13 30.38 -12.08
N LEU A 680 1.16 30.39 -12.92
CA LEU A 680 2.08 31.50 -13.07
C LEU A 680 1.33 32.73 -13.64
N SER A 681 0.96 33.71 -12.82
CA SER A 681 0.75 35.04 -13.31
C SER A 681 2.10 35.62 -13.66
N GLU A 682 2.18 36.29 -14.80
CA GLU A 682 3.41 36.99 -15.29
C GLU A 682 4.03 37.85 -14.19
N ALA A 683 5.34 37.74 -14.05
CA ALA A 683 6.12 38.32 -12.99
C ALA A 683 5.96 39.84 -12.91
N PRO A 684 5.82 40.42 -11.71
CA PRO A 684 6.32 41.75 -11.50
C PRO A 684 7.85 41.67 -11.35
N SER A 685 8.55 42.29 -12.29
CA SER A 685 9.94 42.64 -12.14
C SER A 685 10.05 43.66 -11.00
N ASP A 686 10.33 43.24 -9.77
CA ASP A 686 11.03 44.08 -8.79
C ASP A 686 11.14 43.32 -7.46
N GLY A 687 12.38 43.15 -7.00
CA GLY A 687 12.66 43.01 -5.57
C GLY A 687 13.26 41.69 -5.06
N LEU A 688 14.06 40.95 -5.84
CA LEU A 688 14.98 39.97 -5.26
C LEU A 688 16.38 40.60 -5.06
N PRO A 689 16.99 40.49 -3.88
CA PRO A 689 18.34 41.03 -3.65
C PRO A 689 19.38 40.32 -4.52
N ARG A 690 20.03 41.06 -5.36
CA ARG A 690 21.01 40.68 -6.41
C ARG A 690 22.30 40.01 -5.91
N LYS A 691 22.37 39.31 -4.80
CA LYS A 691 23.62 38.69 -4.31
C LYS A 691 23.67 37.18 -4.13
N ARG A 692 22.62 36.38 -4.49
CA ARG A 692 22.59 34.92 -4.30
C ARG A 692 21.96 34.10 -5.44
N GLY A 693 22.15 34.47 -6.69
CA GLY A 693 21.61 33.75 -7.85
C GLY A 693 22.38 32.50 -8.30
N TRP A 694 23.49 32.17 -7.66
CA TRP A 694 24.37 31.09 -8.13
C TRP A 694 23.90 29.68 -7.75
N GLY A 695 23.17 29.49 -6.64
CA GLY A 695 22.73 28.16 -6.19
C GLY A 695 21.75 27.48 -7.14
N PHE A 696 20.81 28.24 -7.71
CA PHE A 696 19.86 27.71 -8.67
C PHE A 696 20.50 27.33 -10.01
N GLU A 697 21.44 28.15 -10.50
CA GLU A 697 22.21 27.85 -11.70
C GLU A 697 23.16 26.66 -11.48
N LEU A 698 23.72 26.52 -10.27
CA LEU A 698 24.52 25.37 -9.90
C LEU A 698 23.68 24.08 -9.96
N MET A 699 22.47 24.08 -9.38
CA MET A 699 21.56 22.92 -9.43
C MET A 699 21.23 22.55 -10.88
N LYS A 700 20.93 23.53 -11.75
CA LYS A 700 20.67 23.29 -13.17
C LYS A 700 21.86 22.71 -13.93
N GLY A 701 23.09 23.10 -13.56
CA GLY A 701 24.30 22.56 -14.16
C GLY A 701 24.64 21.14 -13.72
N LEU A 702 24.13 20.69 -12.59
CA LEU A 702 24.44 19.39 -11.98
C LEU A 702 23.32 18.33 -12.21
N MET A 703 22.08 18.76 -12.31
CA MET A 703 20.92 17.90 -12.54
C MET A 703 20.44 17.99 -13.98
N ASP A 704 19.80 16.93 -14.46
CA ASP A 704 19.28 16.91 -15.83
C ASP A 704 18.00 17.74 -15.95
N GLU A 705 17.21 17.84 -14.85
CA GLU A 705 16.09 18.78 -14.76
C GLU A 705 16.01 19.40 -13.36
N VAL A 706 15.72 20.70 -13.33
CA VAL A 706 15.42 21.43 -12.09
C VAL A 706 14.18 22.29 -12.32
N ARG A 707 13.16 22.08 -11.51
CA ARG A 707 11.89 22.83 -11.55
C ARG A 707 11.57 23.44 -10.20
N VAL A 708 10.96 24.63 -10.21
CA VAL A 708 10.42 25.27 -9.01
C VAL A 708 8.92 25.40 -9.18
N GLU A 709 8.19 24.72 -8.35
CA GLU A 709 6.72 24.79 -8.30
C GLU A 709 6.31 25.72 -7.15
N ARG A 710 5.54 26.77 -7.47
CA ARG A 710 4.99 27.66 -6.45
C ARG A 710 3.73 27.05 -5.88
N LEU A 711 3.63 27.05 -4.56
CA LEU A 711 2.53 26.48 -3.79
C LEU A 711 1.96 27.56 -2.87
N ARG A 712 0.70 27.44 -2.42
CA ARG A 712 0.12 28.34 -1.41
C ARG A 712 0.96 28.30 -0.14
N GLY A 713 1.69 29.39 0.13
CA GLY A 713 2.52 29.54 1.33
C GLY A 713 4.00 29.19 1.15
N GLY A 714 4.46 28.72 -0.02
CA GLY A 714 5.86 28.38 -0.26
C GLY A 714 6.19 27.98 -1.68
N ALA A 715 7.26 27.22 -1.83
CA ALA A 715 7.69 26.66 -3.11
C ALA A 715 8.24 25.24 -2.91
N LYS A 716 8.23 24.44 -3.97
CA LYS A 716 8.81 23.10 -4.01
C LYS A 716 9.85 23.03 -5.13
N ILE A 717 11.08 22.66 -4.81
CA ILE A 717 12.14 22.39 -5.79
C ILE A 717 12.06 20.92 -6.16
N VAL A 718 12.05 20.61 -7.45
CA VAL A 718 12.10 19.25 -8.00
C VAL A 718 13.41 19.09 -8.75
N LEU A 719 14.22 18.12 -8.34
CA LEU A 719 15.49 17.74 -8.93
C LEU A 719 15.36 16.38 -9.60
N VAL A 720 15.76 16.23 -10.86
CA VAL A 720 15.71 14.97 -11.60
C VAL A 720 17.08 14.65 -12.18
N LYS A 721 17.54 13.41 -11.96
CA LYS A 721 18.75 12.85 -12.56
C LYS A 721 18.41 11.54 -13.27
N TYR A 722 18.77 11.42 -14.53
CA TYR A 722 18.54 10.22 -15.33
C TYR A 722 19.72 9.25 -15.19
N LEU A 723 19.38 7.95 -15.15
CA LEU A 723 20.38 6.90 -15.20
C LEU A 723 20.85 6.72 -16.66
N VAL A 724 22.13 6.98 -16.91
CA VAL A 724 22.71 6.74 -18.24
C VAL A 724 23.04 5.26 -18.37
N GLU A 725 22.40 4.54 -19.28
CA GLU A 725 22.78 3.15 -19.60
C GLU A 725 24.22 3.16 -20.11
N LYS A 726 25.10 2.35 -19.48
CA LYS A 726 26.43 2.07 -20.02
C LYS A 726 26.24 1.31 -21.33
N GLY A 727 26.37 2.01 -22.45
CA GLY A 727 26.44 1.41 -23.78
C GLY A 727 27.55 0.36 -23.79
N ASP A 728 27.23 -0.84 -24.23
CA ASP A 728 28.14 -1.97 -24.43
C ASP A 728 29.29 -1.52 -25.35
N GLY A 729 30.44 -1.33 -24.73
CA GLY A 729 31.67 -0.98 -25.47
C GLY A 729 32.18 -2.15 -26.27
N ARG A 730 31.56 -2.42 -27.42
CA ARG A 730 32.13 -3.26 -28.49
C ARG A 730 31.86 -2.56 -29.82
N ASN A 731 32.83 -1.77 -30.23
CA ASN A 731 33.33 -1.72 -31.60
C ASN A 731 34.24 -0.49 -31.79
N GLY A 732 35.51 -0.74 -32.05
CA GLY A 732 36.45 0.31 -32.38
C GLY A 732 37.87 -0.21 -32.53
N GLN A 733 38.06 -1.31 -33.25
CA GLN A 733 39.33 -1.55 -33.95
C GLN A 733 38.95 -2.04 -35.33
N GLU A 734 39.23 -1.16 -36.33
CA GLU A 734 39.87 -1.50 -37.57
C GLU A 734 39.83 -0.33 -38.52
N VAL A 735 41.05 0.00 -38.95
CA VAL A 735 41.65 0.74 -40.07
C VAL A 735 41.80 2.25 -39.84
#